data_ef6c3538360ae75349fa896124c62abe
#
_entry.id   ef6c3538360ae75349fa896124c62abe
#
_cell.length_a   1.000
_cell.length_b   1.000
_cell.length_c   1.000
_cell.angle_alpha   90.00
_cell.angle_beta   90.00
_cell.angle_gamma   90.00
#
_symmetry.space_group_name_H-M   'P 1'
#
loop_
_entity.id
_entity.type
_entity.pdbx_description
1 polymer ?
#
loop_
_entity_poly.entity_id
_entity_poly.type
_entity_poly.pdbx_seq_one_letter_code
_entity_poly.pdbx_strand_id
1 'polypeptide(L)'
;ILLLPVLHAGPRLADDEHVTGASSEGAAGEDQGDSDGASDWDINVPHGTTHDLSLSLDEATWMNISIHQDTFVTDILGNLYTGSIGGGPLRTLTTGTAWDTEAVFSPDGQTIAYASDEGGNENIWLMDVKTGEKRQLTEETEARMTAPAWDPSGEWLVVRRRTVDTRSIGVTELWQVHISGGAGTALTSKDTHPHAGEAVVAGDHIYFSNRAGRFEYGHNPVGGLWSIQRIDRNTGAMDSIVQGSGGAVRPAVHPDGTQLAFVTRDRTQTRLELVELASGRRRVLADWLDHDQMEGFALHGVYPQIDWTDDGEGIVLWAGGKLWRVDMDGERTAVPFQADGTWQFHSVPRADNAVKNQVVAKVIRWPVQNPKTGALAFSAMGELWTQDAGSPPVRRSDSTGYAPAWSPEGKKLAWVSWTDCPIDEPAVGADYPDCGGALHILTGKRDEVLPVRGQWNAPAWLADGSLLAWRGTGGTTAAPLTGEPRMELVHLTPMKRGEWSTKVLTTTGFRGGLEHAPVPVVRGDRVYFLATRPGAGRVPEEVVLRSVSVHGADPRDHLKFDGAQEVALSPDLRHVAWRQDYQVFVAPFRATGAEQDLGGKAVPKRKVSDVDGAWLAWAPDGQSLSWMQANKRFTVAVGGESFFDEDVELQPTKTKITLRLPRDRPTETVAYTHATALTMKTVDGAPCTDCTVVVNGDRIVRVASKGAVPAGAREVDLTGKTLIPGLVDVHAHLHYTAGDVLPAQEWRYLVNLDYGVTTVHDPSADTELVFTQAERVAAGLSVGPRIHSTGFVLYGALGNYNAETADPEAAKRHVQRLKSLGATSVKVYQQSRRDQRQWY
;
A
#
# COMPACT_ATOMS: atom_id res chain seq x y z
N ILE A 1 19.47 20.73 -11.28
CA ILE A 1 18.43 19.69 -11.27
C ILE A 1 17.56 20.01 -10.07
N LEU A 2 16.44 20.69 -10.30
CA LEU A 2 15.42 20.92 -9.28
C LEU A 2 14.53 19.67 -9.27
N LEU A 3 14.67 18.86 -8.25
CA LEU A 3 13.68 17.88 -7.87
C LEU A 3 12.49 18.63 -7.26
N LEU A 4 11.46 18.87 -8.05
CA LEU A 4 10.15 19.23 -7.51
C LEU A 4 9.61 18.04 -6.71
N PRO A 5 9.15 18.23 -5.47
CA PRO A 5 8.53 17.16 -4.72
C PRO A 5 7.29 16.69 -5.47
N VAL A 6 7.28 15.43 -5.85
CA VAL A 6 6.07 14.76 -6.32
C VAL A 6 5.10 14.76 -5.15
N LEU A 7 4.12 15.65 -5.20
CA LEU A 7 2.99 15.65 -4.28
C LEU A 7 2.28 14.30 -4.40
N HIS A 8 2.43 13.47 -3.40
CA HIS A 8 1.67 12.24 -3.24
C HIS A 8 0.21 12.62 -2.98
N ALA A 9 -0.57 12.70 -4.03
CA ALA A 9 -2.02 12.74 -3.91
C ALA A 9 -2.55 11.30 -3.80
N GLY A 10 -2.20 10.62 -2.71
CA GLY A 10 -3.11 9.63 -2.17
C GLY A 10 -4.32 10.39 -1.60
N PRO A 11 -5.51 9.78 -1.44
CA PRO A 11 -6.63 10.49 -0.89
C PRO A 11 -6.23 11.10 0.46
N ARG A 12 -6.14 12.42 0.52
CA ARG A 12 -5.97 13.13 1.78
C ARG A 12 -7.23 12.92 2.60
N LEU A 13 -7.08 12.34 3.76
CA LEU A 13 -8.11 12.43 4.78
C LEU A 13 -8.27 13.91 5.13
N ALA A 14 -9.51 14.40 5.16
CA ALA A 14 -9.81 15.76 5.56
C ALA A 14 -9.27 16.02 6.97
N ASP A 15 -8.79 17.26 7.18
CA ASP A 15 -8.46 17.76 8.50
C ASP A 15 -9.72 17.71 9.39
N ASP A 16 -9.74 16.79 10.34
CA ASP A 16 -10.79 16.76 11.35
C ASP A 16 -10.58 17.93 12.30
N GLU A 17 -11.54 18.83 12.30
CA GLU A 17 -11.71 19.84 13.35
C GLU A 17 -11.83 19.14 14.73
N HIS A 18 -11.17 19.73 15.71
CA HIS A 18 -11.18 19.33 17.11
C HIS A 18 -12.56 18.94 17.63
N VAL A 19 -12.74 17.68 17.95
CA VAL A 19 -13.79 17.25 18.87
C VAL A 19 -13.13 16.84 20.19
N THR A 20 -13.22 17.74 21.15
CA THR A 20 -13.00 17.42 22.57
C THR A 20 -14.23 16.66 23.08
N GLY A 21 -14.06 15.39 23.44
CA GLY A 21 -15.18 14.59 23.94
C GLY A 21 -14.73 13.49 24.89
N ALA A 22 -14.96 13.72 26.14
CA ALA A 22 -15.21 12.85 27.30
C ALA A 22 -14.89 11.35 27.18
N SER A 23 -14.02 10.91 28.08
CA SER A 23 -13.80 9.53 28.49
C SER A 23 -15.11 8.86 28.95
N SER A 24 -15.48 7.74 28.34
CA SER A 24 -16.36 6.75 28.96
C SER A 24 -15.64 5.39 28.89
N GLU A 25 -15.29 4.91 30.07
CA GLU A 25 -14.91 3.53 30.31
C GLU A 25 -16.08 2.63 29.91
N GLY A 26 -15.87 1.78 28.91
CA GLY A 26 -16.79 0.76 28.47
C GLY A 26 -16.06 -0.57 28.41
N ALA A 27 -16.49 -1.49 29.27
CA ALA A 27 -15.94 -2.82 29.49
C ALA A 27 -15.67 -3.58 28.19
N ALA A 28 -14.47 -4.12 28.09
CA ALA A 28 -14.08 -5.13 27.14
C ALA A 28 -14.88 -6.41 27.40
N GLY A 29 -15.75 -6.79 26.49
CA GLY A 29 -16.30 -8.13 26.41
C GLY A 29 -15.26 -9.01 25.73
N GLU A 30 -14.68 -9.94 26.48
CA GLU A 30 -13.89 -11.05 25.96
C GLU A 30 -14.82 -11.94 25.12
N ASP A 31 -14.67 -11.88 23.80
CA ASP A 31 -15.14 -12.95 22.93
C ASP A 31 -13.89 -13.74 22.48
N GLN A 32 -13.52 -14.72 23.28
CA GLN A 32 -12.56 -15.74 22.90
C GLN A 32 -13.23 -16.63 21.86
N GLY A 33 -13.10 -16.27 20.60
CA GLY A 33 -13.31 -17.21 19.50
C GLY A 33 -12.25 -18.29 19.58
N ASP A 34 -12.66 -19.53 19.84
CA ASP A 34 -11.82 -20.72 19.76
C ASP A 34 -11.11 -20.76 18.41
N SER A 35 -9.83 -20.44 18.41
CA SER A 35 -8.92 -20.68 17.28
C SER A 35 -8.32 -22.09 17.39
N ASP A 36 -9.14 -23.11 17.38
CA ASP A 36 -8.72 -24.51 17.17
C ASP A 36 -8.50 -24.78 15.68
N GLY A 37 -7.49 -24.14 15.12
CA GLY A 37 -6.97 -24.29 13.77
C GLY A 37 -5.59 -23.70 13.67
N ALA A 38 -4.75 -23.87 14.72
CA ALA A 38 -3.34 -23.55 14.60
C ALA A 38 -2.78 -24.36 13.44
N SER A 39 -2.46 -23.70 12.33
CA SER A 39 -1.79 -24.33 11.21
C SER A 39 -0.48 -24.92 11.73
N ASP A 40 -0.09 -26.13 11.29
CA ASP A 40 1.21 -26.77 11.56
C ASP A 40 2.39 -25.94 10.99
N TRP A 41 2.22 -24.63 10.85
CA TRP A 41 3.20 -23.70 10.31
C TRP A 41 4.26 -23.39 11.35
N ASP A 42 5.43 -23.99 11.21
CA ASP A 42 6.57 -23.68 12.07
C ASP A 42 7.30 -22.44 11.54
N ILE A 43 7.20 -21.34 12.26
CA ILE A 43 7.83 -20.06 11.88
C ILE A 43 9.36 -20.10 11.95
N ASN A 44 9.96 -21.06 12.65
CA ASN A 44 11.40 -21.14 12.89
C ASN A 44 12.12 -22.04 11.89
N VAL A 45 11.37 -22.69 10.99
CA VAL A 45 11.95 -23.41 9.86
C VAL A 45 11.74 -22.65 8.55
N PRO A 46 12.68 -22.74 7.60
CA PRO A 46 12.50 -22.12 6.29
C PRO A 46 11.47 -22.89 5.48
N HIS A 47 10.57 -22.13 4.82
CA HIS A 47 9.54 -22.68 3.94
C HIS A 47 9.92 -22.45 2.47
N GLY A 48 9.72 -23.45 1.61
CA GLY A 48 10.07 -23.38 0.18
C GLY A 48 11.52 -23.75 -0.13
N THR A 49 12.01 -23.36 -1.29
CA THR A 49 13.37 -23.68 -1.73
C THR A 49 14.34 -22.64 -1.20
N THR A 50 15.34 -23.09 -0.45
CA THR A 50 16.39 -22.26 0.13
C THR A 50 17.77 -22.71 -0.34
N HIS A 51 18.75 -21.85 -0.17
CA HIS A 51 20.17 -22.13 -0.36
C HIS A 51 20.99 -21.42 0.71
N ASP A 52 22.06 -22.05 1.13
CA ASP A 52 22.98 -21.47 2.10
C ASP A 52 24.02 -20.61 1.40
N LEU A 53 24.33 -19.46 1.99
CA LEU A 53 25.38 -18.57 1.56
C LEU A 53 26.31 -18.28 2.73
N SER A 54 27.54 -18.76 2.64
CA SER A 54 28.58 -18.44 3.62
C SER A 54 29.27 -17.13 3.23
N LEU A 55 29.27 -16.17 4.15
CA LEU A 55 29.85 -14.85 3.98
C LEU A 55 30.89 -14.60 5.06
N SER A 56 31.91 -13.82 4.70
CA SER A 56 32.90 -13.27 5.59
C SER A 56 32.86 -11.76 5.41
N LEU A 57 32.26 -11.06 6.36
CA LEU A 57 31.90 -9.64 6.25
C LEU A 57 32.83 -8.81 7.12
N ASP A 58 33.45 -7.79 6.54
CA ASP A 58 34.21 -6.75 7.23
C ASP A 58 33.55 -5.37 7.14
N GLU A 59 32.30 -5.37 6.59
CA GLU A 59 31.38 -4.23 6.55
C GLU A 59 29.93 -4.71 6.65
N ALA A 60 29.05 -3.86 7.21
CA ALA A 60 27.62 -4.13 7.31
C ALA A 60 26.80 -2.84 7.35
N THR A 61 25.52 -2.93 7.09
CA THR A 61 24.60 -1.80 7.07
C THR A 61 23.81 -1.73 8.38
N TRP A 62 23.71 -0.51 8.95
CA TRP A 62 22.82 -0.22 10.08
C TRP A 62 23.11 -1.05 11.34
N MET A 63 24.36 -1.03 11.79
CA MET A 63 24.80 -1.75 12.99
C MET A 63 24.48 -0.97 14.26
N ASN A 64 23.66 -1.52 15.14
CA ASN A 64 23.41 -0.99 16.48
C ASN A 64 24.54 -1.40 17.43
N ILE A 65 24.93 -0.50 18.34
CA ILE A 65 26.07 -0.72 19.22
C ILE A 65 25.64 -0.55 20.68
N SER A 66 26.01 -1.50 21.52
CA SER A 66 26.03 -1.34 22.99
C SER A 66 27.35 -1.89 23.54
N ILE A 67 27.93 -1.18 24.50
CA ILE A 67 29.26 -1.46 25.04
C ILE A 67 29.16 -1.86 26.52
N HIS A 68 29.97 -2.82 26.91
CA HIS A 68 30.25 -3.11 28.30
C HIS A 68 31.74 -3.47 28.42
N GLN A 69 32.49 -2.68 29.14
CA GLN A 69 33.97 -2.75 29.25
C GLN A 69 34.63 -2.68 27.86
N ASP A 70 35.41 -3.64 27.48
CA ASP A 70 36.10 -3.71 26.18
C ASP A 70 35.33 -4.48 25.11
N THR A 71 34.10 -4.83 25.40
CA THR A 71 33.26 -5.65 24.53
C THR A 71 32.03 -4.88 24.02
N PHE A 72 31.72 -5.01 22.73
CA PHE A 72 30.47 -4.53 22.17
C PHE A 72 29.56 -5.68 21.72
N VAL A 73 28.25 -5.44 21.69
CA VAL A 73 27.25 -6.24 20.99
C VAL A 73 26.69 -5.44 19.81
N THR A 74 26.42 -6.12 18.70
CA THR A 74 25.88 -5.55 17.46
C THR A 74 25.02 -6.54 16.70
N ASP A 75 24.28 -6.06 15.70
CA ASP A 75 23.45 -6.86 14.80
C ASP A 75 23.94 -6.76 13.35
N ILE A 76 24.00 -7.91 12.67
CA ILE A 76 24.34 -8.00 11.24
C ILE A 76 23.39 -9.00 10.57
N LEU A 77 22.64 -8.57 9.58
CA LEU A 77 21.70 -9.40 8.81
C LEU A 77 20.73 -10.23 9.68
N GLY A 78 20.25 -9.62 10.77
CA GLY A 78 19.27 -10.25 11.67
C GLY A 78 19.88 -11.22 12.69
N ASN A 79 21.20 -11.33 12.80
CA ASN A 79 21.88 -12.10 13.84
C ASN A 79 22.65 -11.15 14.76
N LEU A 80 22.79 -11.54 16.04
CA LEU A 80 23.58 -10.81 17.02
C LEU A 80 25.02 -11.34 17.05
N TYR A 81 25.94 -10.41 17.22
CA TYR A 81 27.39 -10.66 17.34
C TYR A 81 27.97 -9.88 18.50
N THR A 82 29.08 -10.36 19.04
CA THR A 82 29.89 -9.64 20.02
C THR A 82 31.36 -9.64 19.63
N GLY A 83 32.05 -8.55 19.93
CA GLY A 83 33.46 -8.36 19.61
C GLY A 83 34.13 -7.35 20.55
N SER A 84 35.44 -7.14 20.37
CA SER A 84 36.22 -6.20 21.17
C SER A 84 36.23 -4.81 20.50
N ILE A 85 36.09 -3.72 21.28
CA ILE A 85 36.28 -2.35 20.79
C ILE A 85 37.69 -2.09 20.23
N GLY A 86 38.68 -2.96 20.55
CA GLY A 86 40.00 -2.97 19.92
C GLY A 86 40.02 -3.59 18.52
N GLY A 87 38.91 -4.15 18.06
CA GLY A 87 38.76 -4.84 16.78
C GLY A 87 39.09 -6.33 16.82
N GLY A 88 38.83 -7.02 15.70
CA GLY A 88 39.09 -8.44 15.52
C GLY A 88 37.85 -9.23 15.04
N PRO A 89 37.94 -10.59 15.08
CA PRO A 89 36.83 -11.45 14.68
C PRO A 89 35.67 -11.34 15.66
N LEU A 90 34.42 -11.31 15.11
CA LEU A 90 33.20 -11.31 15.91
C LEU A 90 32.80 -12.74 16.30
N ARG A 91 32.29 -12.91 17.49
CA ARG A 91 31.64 -14.14 17.96
C ARG A 91 30.13 -14.03 17.73
N THR A 92 29.56 -14.98 17.00
CA THR A 92 28.12 -15.10 16.78
C THR A 92 27.39 -15.42 18.09
N LEU A 93 26.31 -14.72 18.38
CA LEU A 93 25.44 -14.94 19.53
C LEU A 93 24.13 -15.62 19.13
N THR A 94 23.54 -15.21 18.01
CA THR A 94 22.29 -15.81 17.49
C THR A 94 22.43 -16.22 16.04
N THR A 95 21.64 -17.20 15.63
CA THR A 95 21.54 -17.72 14.27
C THR A 95 20.10 -18.18 14.01
N GLY A 96 19.75 -18.36 12.76
CA GLY A 96 18.44 -18.89 12.38
C GLY A 96 17.69 -17.97 11.44
N THR A 97 16.36 -18.04 11.49
CA THR A 97 15.48 -17.29 10.59
C THR A 97 14.80 -16.12 11.30
N ALA A 98 14.98 -15.94 12.62
CA ALA A 98 14.50 -14.79 13.37
C ALA A 98 15.28 -13.53 13.00
N TRP A 99 14.66 -12.36 13.15
CA TRP A 99 15.33 -11.07 13.01
C TRP A 99 15.62 -10.50 14.40
N ASP A 100 16.88 -10.67 14.83
CA ASP A 100 17.39 -10.20 16.11
C ASP A 100 18.12 -8.88 15.93
N THR A 101 17.79 -7.85 16.71
CA THR A 101 18.31 -6.48 16.53
C THR A 101 18.23 -5.64 17.81
N GLU A 102 18.84 -4.44 17.80
CA GLU A 102 18.81 -3.44 18.88
C GLU A 102 19.24 -4.01 20.23
N ALA A 103 20.31 -4.79 20.25
CA ALA A 103 20.82 -5.48 21.45
C ALA A 103 21.54 -4.52 22.41
N VAL A 104 21.28 -4.64 23.71
CA VAL A 104 21.90 -3.83 24.76
C VAL A 104 22.34 -4.68 25.95
N PHE A 105 23.56 -4.44 26.47
CA PHE A 105 24.04 -5.06 27.68
C PHE A 105 23.31 -4.56 28.93
N SER A 106 23.07 -5.46 29.87
CA SER A 106 22.69 -5.09 31.24
C SER A 106 23.81 -4.32 31.94
N PRO A 107 23.52 -3.52 32.97
CA PRO A 107 24.56 -2.77 33.69
C PRO A 107 25.70 -3.62 34.26
N ASP A 108 25.44 -4.87 34.59
CA ASP A 108 26.45 -5.83 35.06
C ASP A 108 27.13 -6.66 33.94
N GLY A 109 26.70 -6.46 32.67
CA GLY A 109 27.22 -7.13 31.49
C GLY A 109 26.87 -8.62 31.39
N GLN A 110 26.01 -9.16 32.28
CA GLN A 110 25.70 -10.60 32.29
C GLN A 110 24.53 -10.97 31.37
N THR A 111 23.68 -10.01 31.05
CA THR A 111 22.48 -10.22 30.23
C THR A 111 22.48 -9.25 29.05
N ILE A 112 22.01 -9.71 27.89
CA ILE A 112 21.69 -8.87 26.72
C ILE A 112 20.18 -8.84 26.56
N ALA A 113 19.58 -7.63 26.50
CA ALA A 113 18.22 -7.43 26.05
C ALA A 113 18.22 -7.04 24.55
N TYR A 114 17.31 -7.60 23.76
CA TYR A 114 17.24 -7.35 22.32
C TYR A 114 15.82 -7.52 21.81
N ALA A 115 15.51 -6.95 20.64
CA ALA A 115 14.28 -7.16 19.92
C ALA A 115 14.42 -8.39 19.00
N SER A 116 13.42 -9.28 19.00
CA SER A 116 13.38 -10.47 18.13
C SER A 116 11.94 -10.84 17.76
N ASP A 117 11.76 -11.35 16.54
CA ASP A 117 10.50 -11.94 16.06
C ASP A 117 10.48 -13.48 16.14
N GLU A 118 11.39 -14.09 16.91
CA GLU A 118 11.48 -15.54 17.11
C GLU A 118 10.18 -16.14 17.66
N GLY A 119 9.44 -15.37 18.49
CA GLY A 119 8.15 -15.76 19.03
C GLY A 119 6.94 -15.46 18.12
N GLY A 120 7.16 -15.05 16.88
CA GLY A 120 6.08 -14.75 15.92
C GLY A 120 5.76 -13.26 15.74
N ASN A 121 6.11 -12.41 16.68
CA ASN A 121 6.03 -10.96 16.59
C ASN A 121 7.26 -10.33 17.26
N GLU A 122 7.62 -9.11 16.90
CA GLU A 122 8.74 -8.42 17.51
C GLU A 122 8.44 -8.13 18.99
N ASN A 123 9.23 -8.80 19.85
CA ASN A 123 9.16 -8.69 21.30
C ASN A 123 10.57 -8.54 21.90
N ILE A 124 10.65 -8.18 23.17
CA ILE A 124 11.91 -8.12 23.91
C ILE A 124 12.26 -9.51 24.41
N TRP A 125 13.50 -9.89 24.16
CA TRP A 125 14.12 -11.11 24.61
C TRP A 125 15.33 -10.81 25.50
N LEU A 126 15.63 -11.72 26.41
CA LEU A 126 16.81 -11.66 27.26
C LEU A 126 17.68 -12.89 26.98
N MET A 127 18.99 -12.64 26.89
CA MET A 127 20.01 -13.69 26.69
C MET A 127 21.07 -13.61 27.78
N ASP A 128 21.38 -14.73 28.45
CA ASP A 128 22.57 -14.84 29.32
C ASP A 128 23.84 -14.87 28.44
N VAL A 129 24.72 -13.92 28.64
CA VAL A 129 25.93 -13.72 27.82
C VAL A 129 26.91 -14.92 27.87
N LYS A 130 26.95 -15.62 29.02
CA LYS A 130 27.87 -16.74 29.26
C LYS A 130 27.32 -18.05 28.70
N THR A 131 26.05 -18.33 28.94
CA THR A 131 25.44 -19.61 28.56
C THR A 131 24.80 -19.57 27.18
N GLY A 132 24.39 -18.38 26.71
CA GLY A 132 23.60 -18.18 25.51
C GLY A 132 22.10 -18.58 25.67
N GLU A 133 21.67 -18.87 26.92
CA GLU A 133 20.28 -19.21 27.18
C GLU A 133 19.38 -17.98 26.94
N LYS A 134 18.31 -18.19 26.16
CA LYS A 134 17.38 -17.13 25.73
C LYS A 134 16.02 -17.31 26.39
N ARG A 135 15.34 -16.20 26.72
CA ARG A 135 13.92 -16.20 27.08
C ARG A 135 13.20 -14.98 26.53
N GLN A 136 11.98 -15.17 26.12
CA GLN A 136 11.09 -14.08 25.74
C GLN A 136 10.63 -13.33 27.02
N LEU A 137 10.69 -12.00 26.98
CA LEU A 137 10.28 -11.16 28.12
C LEU A 137 8.89 -10.57 27.93
N THR A 138 8.56 -10.12 26.72
CA THR A 138 7.25 -9.53 26.38
C THR A 138 6.50 -10.41 25.37
N GLU A 139 5.16 -10.40 25.42
CA GLU A 139 4.29 -11.31 24.64
C GLU A 139 3.24 -10.54 23.83
N GLU A 140 3.63 -9.41 23.23
CA GLU A 140 2.73 -8.65 22.37
C GLU A 140 2.46 -9.40 21.06
N THR A 141 1.20 -9.42 20.64
CA THR A 141 0.75 -10.08 19.41
C THR A 141 0.39 -9.10 18.29
N GLU A 142 -0.07 -7.90 18.65
CA GLU A 142 -0.47 -6.86 17.69
C GLU A 142 0.48 -5.66 17.67
N ALA A 143 1.01 -5.28 18.83
CA ALA A 143 2.03 -4.25 18.94
C ALA A 143 3.43 -4.87 18.79
N ARG A 144 4.43 -4.05 18.47
CA ARG A 144 5.84 -4.43 18.43
C ARG A 144 6.57 -3.79 19.59
N MET A 145 7.38 -4.58 20.30
CA MET A 145 8.26 -4.14 21.38
C MET A 145 9.71 -4.16 20.89
N THR A 146 10.35 -2.99 20.86
CA THR A 146 11.71 -2.79 20.29
C THR A 146 12.49 -1.77 21.11
N ALA A 147 13.76 -1.51 20.74
CA ALA A 147 14.64 -0.52 21.35
C ALA A 147 14.69 -0.60 22.87
N PRO A 148 15.14 -1.73 23.48
CA PRO A 148 15.29 -1.86 24.92
C PRO A 148 16.38 -0.92 25.45
N ALA A 149 16.17 -0.35 26.63
CA ALA A 149 17.16 0.41 27.37
C ALA A 149 17.10 0.01 28.86
N TRP A 150 18.22 -0.42 29.42
CA TRP A 150 18.29 -0.86 30.80
C TRP A 150 18.14 0.30 31.79
N ASP A 151 17.38 0.07 32.82
CA ASP A 151 17.46 0.84 34.06
C ASP A 151 18.77 0.50 34.78
N PRO A 152 19.44 1.48 35.42
CA PRO A 152 20.68 1.24 36.16
C PRO A 152 20.56 0.19 37.28
N SER A 153 19.35 -0.08 37.78
CA SER A 153 19.12 -1.16 38.78
C SER A 153 19.30 -2.57 38.19
N GLY A 154 19.22 -2.72 36.87
CA GLY A 154 19.19 -4.03 36.21
C GLY A 154 17.88 -4.81 36.36
N GLU A 155 16.86 -4.21 37.00
CA GLU A 155 15.55 -4.86 37.23
C GLU A 155 14.46 -4.43 36.23
N TRP A 156 14.69 -3.35 35.49
CA TRP A 156 13.72 -2.76 34.59
C TRP A 156 14.31 -2.42 33.23
N LEU A 157 13.44 -2.44 32.21
CA LEU A 157 13.73 -1.97 30.85
C LEU A 157 12.74 -0.87 30.47
N VAL A 158 13.22 0.16 29.78
CA VAL A 158 12.38 1.07 29.00
C VAL A 158 12.42 0.58 27.56
N VAL A 159 11.25 0.40 26.94
CA VAL A 159 11.12 -0.15 25.60
C VAL A 159 10.22 0.73 24.75
N ARG A 160 10.38 0.69 23.45
CA ARG A 160 9.48 1.33 22.50
C ARG A 160 8.37 0.34 22.14
N ARG A 161 7.12 0.69 22.46
CA ARG A 161 5.92 -0.03 22.02
C ARG A 161 5.31 0.67 20.82
N ARG A 162 5.19 -0.03 19.71
CA ARG A 162 4.62 0.49 18.48
C ARG A 162 3.32 -0.22 18.12
N THR A 163 2.26 0.56 18.00
CA THR A 163 0.97 0.10 17.46
C THR A 163 0.79 0.64 16.03
N VAL A 164 0.11 -0.13 15.19
CA VAL A 164 -0.27 0.31 13.85
C VAL A 164 -1.71 0.81 13.94
N ASP A 165 -1.91 2.06 13.54
CA ASP A 165 -3.23 2.65 13.36
C ASP A 165 -3.72 2.38 11.91
N THR A 166 -4.81 2.99 11.51
CA THR A 166 -5.31 2.90 10.14
C THR A 166 -4.21 3.31 9.14
N ARG A 167 -4.13 2.60 8.00
CA ARG A 167 -3.19 2.89 6.91
C ARG A 167 -1.71 2.82 7.26
N SER A 168 -1.29 1.92 8.13
CA SER A 168 0.12 1.65 8.40
C SER A 168 0.93 2.76 9.07
N ILE A 169 0.34 3.87 9.43
CA ILE A 169 1.02 4.88 10.23
C ILE A 169 1.08 4.37 11.66
N GLY A 170 2.28 3.99 12.10
CA GLY A 170 2.50 3.55 13.46
C GLY A 170 2.62 4.73 14.40
N VAL A 171 2.09 4.58 15.59
CA VAL A 171 2.36 5.43 16.75
C VAL A 171 3.22 4.66 17.74
N THR A 172 4.17 5.36 18.37
CA THR A 172 5.10 4.75 19.32
C THR A 172 5.00 5.42 20.68
N GLU A 173 5.09 4.59 21.72
CA GLU A 173 5.09 5.01 23.12
C GLU A 173 6.27 4.37 23.83
N LEU A 174 6.81 5.02 24.85
CA LEU A 174 7.75 4.40 25.78
C LEU A 174 6.98 3.65 26.87
N TRP A 175 7.41 2.42 27.11
CA TRP A 175 6.85 1.56 28.15
C TRP A 175 7.96 1.08 29.08
N GLN A 176 7.66 0.93 30.37
CA GLN A 176 8.54 0.34 31.37
C GLN A 176 8.11 -1.11 31.62
N VAL A 177 9.05 -2.06 31.53
CA VAL A 177 8.82 -3.49 31.68
C VAL A 177 9.77 -4.03 32.72
N HIS A 178 9.28 -4.87 33.66
CA HIS A 178 10.13 -5.54 34.65
C HIS A 178 10.75 -6.80 34.07
N ILE A 179 12.01 -7.11 34.43
CA ILE A 179 12.73 -8.28 33.88
C ILE A 179 12.07 -9.63 34.22
N SER A 180 11.21 -9.70 35.24
CA SER A 180 10.42 -10.91 35.56
C SER A 180 9.15 -11.05 34.72
N GLY A 181 8.86 -10.14 33.78
CA GLY A 181 7.68 -10.16 32.92
C GLY A 181 6.57 -9.22 33.36
N GLY A 182 5.40 -9.42 32.78
CA GLY A 182 4.21 -8.55 32.92
C GLY A 182 3.99 -7.65 31.72
N ALA A 183 2.79 -7.04 31.63
CA ALA A 183 2.39 -6.20 30.49
C ALA A 183 3.14 -4.85 30.41
N GLY A 184 3.82 -4.44 31.49
CA GLY A 184 4.48 -3.14 31.56
C GLY A 184 3.53 -1.97 31.81
N THR A 185 4.09 -0.76 31.83
CA THR A 185 3.37 0.50 32.07
C THR A 185 3.83 1.56 31.09
N ALA A 186 2.90 2.28 30.48
CA ALA A 186 3.21 3.39 29.58
C ALA A 186 3.84 4.56 30.34
N LEU A 187 4.96 5.06 29.83
CA LEU A 187 5.65 6.26 30.33
C LEU A 187 5.28 7.50 29.53
N THR A 188 4.91 7.33 28.26
CA THR A 188 4.41 8.40 27.39
C THR A 188 3.05 8.02 26.83
N SER A 189 2.30 9.02 26.33
CA SER A 189 1.01 8.80 25.69
C SER A 189 1.09 9.13 24.21
N LYS A 190 0.48 8.30 23.37
CA LYS A 190 0.33 8.53 21.92
C LYS A 190 -0.36 9.86 21.58
N ASP A 191 -1.18 10.42 22.50
CA ASP A 191 -1.89 11.67 22.27
C ASP A 191 -0.97 12.90 22.42
N THR A 192 0.08 12.79 23.24
CA THR A 192 1.03 13.88 23.50
C THR A 192 2.40 13.65 22.84
N HIS A 193 2.84 12.39 22.75
CA HIS A 193 4.14 11.98 22.22
C HIS A 193 4.00 10.77 21.27
N PRO A 194 3.33 10.94 20.12
CA PRO A 194 2.95 9.83 19.24
C PRO A 194 4.12 9.11 18.54
N HIS A 195 5.34 9.62 18.73
CA HIS A 195 6.55 9.06 18.11
C HIS A 195 7.73 9.01 19.09
N ALA A 196 7.45 8.76 20.37
CA ALA A 196 8.50 8.57 21.36
C ALA A 196 9.26 7.25 21.14
N GLY A 197 10.59 7.28 21.27
CA GLY A 197 11.40 6.08 21.07
C GLY A 197 12.87 6.32 21.36
N GLU A 198 13.70 5.29 21.21
CA GLU A 198 15.16 5.36 21.31
C GLU A 198 15.59 5.95 22.67
N ALA A 199 15.11 5.34 23.73
CA ALA A 199 15.37 5.83 25.10
C ALA A 199 16.75 5.42 25.62
N VAL A 200 17.28 6.21 26.56
CA VAL A 200 18.39 5.85 27.45
C VAL A 200 18.04 6.27 28.85
N VAL A 201 18.36 5.43 29.84
CA VAL A 201 18.10 5.69 31.26
C VAL A 201 19.40 6.06 31.95
N ALA A 202 19.47 7.23 32.57
CA ALA A 202 20.65 7.70 33.29
C ALA A 202 20.22 8.38 34.62
N GLY A 203 20.61 7.79 35.76
CA GLY A 203 20.19 8.25 37.08
C GLY A 203 18.66 8.32 37.21
N ASP A 204 18.16 9.47 37.63
CA ASP A 204 16.72 9.72 37.80
C ASP A 204 16.00 10.16 36.53
N HIS A 205 16.64 10.04 35.37
CA HIS A 205 16.08 10.54 34.11
C HIS A 205 16.04 9.50 32.98
N ILE A 206 15.03 9.64 32.11
CA ILE A 206 14.92 8.92 30.83
C ILE A 206 15.00 9.97 29.74
N TYR A 207 16.01 9.86 28.86
CA TYR A 207 16.15 10.69 27.67
C TYR A 207 15.68 9.91 26.45
N PHE A 208 14.95 10.54 25.54
CA PHE A 208 14.39 9.84 24.39
C PHE A 208 14.20 10.75 23.17
N SER A 209 14.23 10.16 21.99
CA SER A 209 13.86 10.84 20.76
C SER A 209 12.33 10.97 20.66
N ASN A 210 11.85 12.15 20.27
CA ASN A 210 10.44 12.38 20.01
C ASN A 210 10.25 13.21 18.74
N ARG A 211 9.31 12.82 17.89
CA ARG A 211 8.92 13.57 16.71
C ARG A 211 7.63 14.35 16.96
N ALA A 212 7.64 15.63 16.64
CA ALA A 212 6.46 16.48 16.77
C ALA A 212 5.44 16.22 15.64
N GLY A 213 4.16 16.30 15.97
CA GLY A 213 3.04 16.23 15.04
C GLY A 213 2.76 14.82 14.48
N ARG A 214 1.76 14.74 13.62
CA ARG A 214 1.45 13.51 12.88
C ARG A 214 2.55 13.18 11.88
N PHE A 215 2.73 11.90 11.58
CA PHE A 215 3.63 11.50 10.50
C PHE A 215 3.05 11.92 9.15
N GLU A 216 3.84 12.60 8.34
CA GLU A 216 3.57 12.89 6.94
C GLU A 216 4.81 12.56 6.12
N TYR A 217 4.63 12.04 4.92
CA TYR A 217 5.75 11.77 4.03
C TYR A 217 6.37 13.07 3.48
N GLY A 218 7.68 13.08 3.33
CA GLY A 218 8.39 14.21 2.73
C GLY A 218 8.47 15.46 3.63
N HIS A 219 8.34 15.30 4.94
CA HIS A 219 8.61 16.38 5.88
C HIS A 219 10.04 16.87 5.76
N ASN A 220 10.22 18.19 5.83
CA ASN A 220 11.54 18.79 5.90
C ASN A 220 12.11 18.67 7.32
N PRO A 221 13.11 17.82 7.57
CA PRO A 221 13.70 17.65 8.90
C PRO A 221 14.42 18.90 9.41
N VAL A 222 14.81 19.81 8.50
CA VAL A 222 15.41 21.11 8.86
C VAL A 222 14.46 21.96 9.71
N GLY A 223 13.18 21.73 9.64
CA GLY A 223 12.17 22.38 10.47
C GLY A 223 12.18 22.00 11.96
N GLY A 224 13.08 21.12 12.41
CA GLY A 224 13.18 20.74 13.80
C GLY A 224 12.06 19.82 14.29
N LEU A 225 11.65 18.88 13.47
CA LEU A 225 10.59 17.91 13.79
C LEU A 225 10.96 16.97 14.94
N TRP A 226 12.24 16.61 15.02
CA TRP A 226 12.76 15.72 16.03
C TRP A 226 13.42 16.47 17.17
N SER A 227 13.24 15.99 18.38
CA SER A 227 13.83 16.57 19.60
C SER A 227 14.19 15.46 20.58
N ILE A 228 15.15 15.74 21.46
CA ILE A 228 15.41 14.90 22.62
C ILE A 228 14.63 15.48 23.81
N GLN A 229 13.76 14.65 24.33
CA GLN A 229 12.97 14.92 25.54
C GLN A 229 13.58 14.19 26.73
N ARG A 230 13.22 14.63 27.94
CA ARG A 230 13.63 14.00 29.20
C ARG A 230 12.41 13.83 30.10
N ILE A 231 12.31 12.67 30.74
CA ILE A 231 11.37 12.39 31.82
C ILE A 231 12.14 12.36 33.15
N ASP A 232 11.71 13.12 34.14
CA ASP A 232 12.13 12.94 35.53
C ASP A 232 11.32 11.77 36.14
N ARG A 233 11.99 10.71 36.52
CA ARG A 233 11.35 9.45 36.96
C ARG A 233 10.66 9.57 38.30
N ASN A 234 11.07 10.53 39.14
CA ASN A 234 10.50 10.75 40.48
C ASN A 234 9.19 11.55 40.41
N THR A 235 9.09 12.48 39.46
CA THR A 235 7.97 13.42 39.37
C THR A 235 7.09 13.18 38.12
N GLY A 236 7.56 12.47 37.13
CA GLY A 236 6.91 12.33 35.81
C GLY A 236 6.96 13.61 34.96
N ALA A 237 7.69 14.64 35.40
CA ALA A 237 7.83 15.88 34.63
C ALA A 237 8.63 15.65 33.37
N MET A 238 8.22 16.30 32.27
CA MET A 238 8.88 16.21 30.96
C MET A 238 9.39 17.58 30.54
N ASP A 239 10.60 17.61 29.96
CA ASP A 239 11.17 18.78 29.35
C ASP A 239 11.97 18.44 28.10
N SER A 240 12.20 19.45 27.26
CA SER A 240 12.98 19.31 26.02
C SER A 240 14.44 19.69 26.27
N ILE A 241 15.36 18.78 26.01
CA ILE A 241 16.80 18.96 26.23
C ILE A 241 17.47 19.48 24.97
N VAL A 242 17.14 18.92 23.80
CA VAL A 242 17.66 19.35 22.51
C VAL A 242 16.52 19.45 21.52
N GLN A 243 16.41 20.64 20.93
CA GLN A 243 15.45 20.91 19.85
C GLN A 243 16.01 21.96 18.90
N GLY A 244 15.36 22.14 17.77
CA GLY A 244 15.71 23.17 16.79
C GLY A 244 16.01 22.62 15.41
N SER A 245 16.57 23.47 14.57
CA SER A 245 16.90 23.16 13.19
C SER A 245 17.82 21.94 13.08
N GLY A 246 17.53 21.04 12.16
CA GLY A 246 18.26 19.78 11.99
C GLY A 246 17.76 18.62 12.83
N GLY A 247 16.87 18.87 13.80
CA GLY A 247 16.35 17.84 14.69
C GLY A 247 17.39 17.28 15.66
N ALA A 248 17.01 16.36 16.52
CA ALA A 248 17.89 15.65 17.44
C ALA A 248 17.30 14.25 17.74
N VAL A 249 18.13 13.22 17.60
CA VAL A 249 17.75 11.81 17.80
C VAL A 249 18.89 11.00 18.44
N ARG A 250 18.61 9.78 18.88
CA ARG A 250 19.59 8.82 19.43
C ARG A 250 20.40 9.41 20.57
N PRO A 251 19.76 9.75 21.70
CA PRO A 251 20.49 10.22 22.88
C PRO A 251 21.40 9.12 23.43
N ALA A 252 22.63 9.49 23.79
CA ALA A 252 23.56 8.65 24.54
C ALA A 252 24.18 9.50 25.64
N VAL A 253 23.91 9.17 26.91
CA VAL A 253 24.37 9.95 28.08
C VAL A 253 25.76 9.51 28.43
N HIS A 254 26.68 10.46 28.63
CA HIS A 254 28.03 10.19 29.09
C HIS A 254 28.00 9.47 30.44
N PRO A 255 28.93 8.54 30.75
CA PRO A 255 28.91 7.79 32.02
C PRO A 255 28.90 8.62 33.29
N ASP A 256 29.49 9.84 33.28
CA ASP A 256 29.45 10.76 34.44
C ASP A 256 28.14 11.56 34.57
N GLY A 257 27.22 11.44 33.60
CA GLY A 257 25.92 12.12 33.60
C GLY A 257 25.94 13.60 33.26
N THR A 258 27.09 14.17 32.83
CA THR A 258 27.22 15.63 32.60
C THR A 258 26.93 16.05 31.16
N GLN A 259 27.08 15.16 30.18
CA GLN A 259 26.93 15.43 28.77
C GLN A 259 26.04 14.38 28.11
N LEU A 260 25.47 14.75 26.97
CA LEU A 260 24.66 13.87 26.16
C LEU A 260 25.12 14.00 24.69
N ALA A 261 25.46 12.88 24.07
CA ALA A 261 25.70 12.76 22.64
C ALA A 261 24.37 12.51 21.91
N PHE A 262 24.24 13.04 20.70
CA PHE A 262 23.06 12.84 19.87
C PHE A 262 23.38 13.03 18.38
N VAL A 263 22.55 12.41 17.56
CA VAL A 263 22.63 12.60 16.10
C VAL A 263 21.71 13.75 15.67
N THR A 264 22.21 14.63 14.82
CA THR A 264 21.50 15.78 14.27
C THR A 264 21.89 15.98 12.80
N ARG A 265 21.29 16.95 12.14
CA ARG A 265 21.59 17.27 10.74
C ARG A 265 21.84 18.76 10.55
N ASP A 266 22.86 19.09 9.79
CA ASP A 266 23.04 20.44 9.24
C ASP A 266 22.81 20.38 7.73
N ARG A 267 21.70 20.92 7.26
CA ARG A 267 21.21 20.81 5.87
C ARG A 267 21.10 19.33 5.44
N THR A 268 22.06 18.86 4.65
CA THR A 268 22.11 17.47 4.13
C THR A 268 23.13 16.59 4.86
N GLN A 269 23.91 17.16 5.78
CA GLN A 269 24.99 16.46 6.48
C GLN A 269 24.55 16.03 7.87
N THR A 270 24.49 14.72 8.10
CA THR A 270 24.27 14.13 9.42
C THR A 270 25.53 14.25 10.28
N ARG A 271 25.36 14.62 11.56
CA ARG A 271 26.41 14.93 12.52
C ARG A 271 26.18 14.26 13.85
N LEU A 272 27.28 14.00 14.56
CA LEU A 272 27.30 13.72 15.98
C LEU A 272 27.60 15.00 16.73
N GLU A 273 26.75 15.39 17.66
CA GLU A 273 26.97 16.53 18.53
C GLU A 273 26.90 16.12 20.02
N LEU A 274 27.56 16.91 20.85
CA LEU A 274 27.47 16.84 22.30
C LEU A 274 26.73 18.05 22.84
N VAL A 275 25.92 17.85 23.88
CA VAL A 275 25.35 18.91 24.69
C VAL A 275 25.74 18.75 26.15
N GLU A 276 26.23 19.80 26.77
CA GLU A 276 26.48 19.88 28.21
C GLU A 276 25.12 20.09 28.91
N LEU A 277 24.67 19.14 29.71
CA LEU A 277 23.33 19.13 30.29
C LEU A 277 23.05 20.30 31.22
N ALA A 278 24.07 20.79 31.93
CA ALA A 278 23.91 21.91 32.88
C ALA A 278 23.79 23.28 32.19
N SER A 279 24.47 23.49 31.06
CA SER A 279 24.52 24.80 30.37
C SER A 279 23.75 24.85 29.07
N GLY A 280 23.42 23.68 28.50
CA GLY A 280 22.85 23.57 27.16
C GLY A 280 23.83 23.89 26.02
N ARG A 281 25.12 24.07 26.33
CA ARG A 281 26.15 24.36 25.32
C ARG A 281 26.39 23.14 24.44
N ARG A 282 26.36 23.38 23.13
CA ARG A 282 26.52 22.32 22.10
C ARG A 282 27.88 22.44 21.40
N ARG A 283 28.42 21.30 20.97
CA ARG A 283 29.56 21.22 20.06
C ARG A 283 29.46 20.04 19.11
N VAL A 284 29.92 20.22 17.89
CA VAL A 284 30.07 19.14 16.91
C VAL A 284 31.23 18.26 17.34
N LEU A 285 31.02 16.95 17.35
CA LEU A 285 32.06 15.96 17.59
C LEU A 285 32.47 15.28 16.26
N ALA A 286 31.49 14.98 15.38
CA ALA A 286 31.76 14.43 14.05
C ALA A 286 30.75 14.97 13.02
N ASP A 287 31.24 15.28 11.80
CA ASP A 287 30.42 15.83 10.72
C ASP A 287 30.45 15.01 9.41
N TRP A 288 30.74 13.73 9.53
CA TRP A 288 30.95 12.80 8.44
C TRP A 288 30.07 11.53 8.53
N LEU A 289 29.00 11.55 9.31
CA LEU A 289 28.08 10.43 9.47
C LEU A 289 27.30 10.20 8.17
N ASP A 290 26.85 8.95 7.98
CA ASP A 290 25.94 8.62 6.90
C ASP A 290 24.58 9.31 7.08
N HIS A 291 23.85 9.42 6.00
CA HIS A 291 22.53 10.03 5.98
C HIS A 291 21.57 9.32 6.95
N ASP A 292 20.96 10.10 7.85
CA ASP A 292 19.91 9.62 8.74
C ASP A 292 18.57 9.49 8.00
N GLN A 293 17.55 8.93 8.67
CA GLN A 293 16.22 8.73 8.09
C GLN A 293 15.15 9.63 8.74
N MET A 294 15.50 10.83 9.20
CA MET A 294 14.58 11.72 9.91
C MET A 294 13.37 12.16 9.07
N GLU A 295 13.47 12.20 7.74
CA GLU A 295 12.37 12.50 6.82
C GLU A 295 11.52 11.28 6.45
N GLY A 296 12.02 10.09 6.74
CA GLY A 296 11.40 8.82 6.38
C GLY A 296 10.60 8.20 7.51
N PHE A 297 10.10 7.02 7.22
CA PHE A 297 9.43 6.15 8.16
C PHE A 297 10.39 5.00 8.52
N ALA A 298 10.97 5.05 9.71
CA ALA A 298 11.92 4.07 10.18
C ALA A 298 11.33 3.18 11.28
N LEU A 299 11.44 1.86 11.13
CA LEU A 299 10.92 0.88 12.11
C LEU A 299 11.85 0.75 13.32
N HIS A 300 13.16 0.73 13.08
CA HIS A 300 14.20 0.49 14.09
C HIS A 300 15.00 1.76 14.39
N GLY A 301 14.32 2.91 14.40
CA GLY A 301 14.95 4.22 14.65
C GLY A 301 15.45 4.90 13.38
N VAL A 302 15.78 6.18 13.49
CA VAL A 302 16.18 7.04 12.37
C VAL A 302 17.69 7.11 12.15
N TYR A 303 18.47 6.57 13.07
CA TYR A 303 19.90 6.30 12.99
C TYR A 303 20.26 5.07 13.86
N PRO A 304 21.30 4.29 13.57
CA PRO A 304 21.72 3.19 14.43
C PRO A 304 22.09 3.65 15.85
N GLN A 305 21.98 2.75 16.81
CA GLN A 305 22.36 3.01 18.18
C GLN A 305 23.87 3.29 18.28
N ILE A 306 24.22 4.32 19.04
CA ILE A 306 25.59 4.71 19.39
C ILE A 306 25.80 4.49 20.89
N ASP A 307 27.01 4.23 21.32
CA ASP A 307 27.29 4.06 22.76
C ASP A 307 28.63 4.62 23.16
N TRP A 308 28.74 5.07 24.41
CA TRP A 308 29.98 5.53 25.03
C TRP A 308 30.85 4.36 25.45
N THR A 309 32.17 4.52 25.36
CA THR A 309 33.08 3.67 26.10
C THR A 309 32.94 3.91 27.60
N ASP A 310 33.09 2.87 28.44
CA ASP A 310 32.85 2.97 29.90
C ASP A 310 33.73 4.00 30.59
N ASP A 311 34.92 4.29 30.04
CA ASP A 311 35.83 5.35 30.51
C ASP A 311 35.36 6.78 30.14
N GLY A 312 34.36 6.91 29.31
CA GLY A 312 33.85 8.19 28.80
C GLY A 312 34.76 8.88 27.79
N GLU A 313 35.87 8.27 27.37
CA GLU A 313 36.87 8.88 26.51
C GLU A 313 36.52 8.77 25.00
N GLY A 314 35.38 8.14 24.65
CA GLY A 314 34.97 8.04 23.25
C GLY A 314 33.58 7.42 23.03
N ILE A 315 33.09 7.54 21.82
CA ILE A 315 31.83 6.97 21.36
C ILE A 315 32.11 6.01 20.22
N VAL A 316 31.52 4.83 20.28
CA VAL A 316 31.54 3.88 19.15
C VAL A 316 30.22 4.01 18.38
N LEU A 317 30.36 4.11 17.05
CA LEU A 317 29.23 4.29 16.14
C LEU A 317 29.49 3.59 14.80
N TRP A 318 28.38 3.38 14.06
CA TRP A 318 28.43 2.91 12.68
C TRP A 318 28.40 4.09 11.71
N ALA A 319 29.25 4.06 10.67
CA ALA A 319 29.17 4.91 9.51
C ALA A 319 29.97 4.31 8.34
N GLY A 320 29.46 4.46 7.10
CA GLY A 320 30.14 4.00 5.88
C GLY A 320 30.36 2.49 5.83
N GLY A 321 29.47 1.70 6.41
CA GLY A 321 29.58 0.25 6.47
C GLY A 321 30.55 -0.25 7.55
N LYS A 322 31.19 0.62 8.32
CA LYS A 322 32.25 0.29 9.30
C LYS A 322 31.87 0.79 10.70
N LEU A 323 32.58 0.28 11.71
CA LEU A 323 32.54 0.80 13.07
C LEU A 323 33.70 1.76 13.33
N TRP A 324 33.41 2.84 14.05
CA TRP A 324 34.35 3.90 14.38
C TRP A 324 34.27 4.23 15.87
N ARG A 325 35.39 4.38 16.50
CA ARG A 325 35.52 5.07 17.79
C ARG A 325 35.89 6.53 17.52
N VAL A 326 35.09 7.45 18.05
CA VAL A 326 35.33 8.89 17.99
C VAL A 326 35.69 9.37 19.38
N ASP A 327 36.87 9.93 19.57
CA ASP A 327 37.28 10.46 20.87
C ASP A 327 36.70 11.85 21.16
N MET A 328 37.00 12.41 22.32
CA MET A 328 36.48 13.69 22.78
C MET A 328 37.03 14.90 21.98
N ASP A 329 38.07 14.75 21.23
CA ASP A 329 38.64 15.76 20.31
C ASP A 329 38.06 15.65 18.89
N GLY A 330 37.26 14.60 18.61
CA GLY A 330 36.61 14.31 17.33
C GLY A 330 37.46 13.48 16.38
N GLU A 331 38.61 13.02 16.82
CA GLU A 331 39.47 12.12 16.05
C GLU A 331 38.86 10.73 15.97
N ARG A 332 38.78 10.16 14.76
CA ARG A 332 38.18 8.83 14.53
C ARG A 332 39.23 7.74 14.37
N THR A 333 39.00 6.62 15.03
CA THR A 333 39.77 5.40 14.90
C THR A 333 38.85 4.28 14.43
N ALA A 334 39.26 3.53 13.39
CA ALA A 334 38.49 2.38 12.94
C ALA A 334 38.48 1.27 14.01
N VAL A 335 37.33 0.64 14.19
CA VAL A 335 37.17 -0.61 14.95
C VAL A 335 36.96 -1.71 13.91
N PRO A 336 38.05 -2.33 13.40
CA PRO A 336 37.96 -3.35 12.37
C PRO A 336 37.29 -4.60 12.93
N PHE A 337 36.36 -5.17 12.16
CA PHE A 337 35.70 -6.41 12.55
C PHE A 337 35.68 -7.40 11.40
N GLN A 338 35.47 -8.69 11.72
CA GLN A 338 35.15 -9.72 10.75
C GLN A 338 34.06 -10.61 11.31
N ALA A 339 32.91 -10.64 10.60
CA ALA A 339 31.78 -11.50 10.90
C ALA A 339 31.72 -12.65 9.89
N ASP A 340 31.99 -13.84 10.35
CA ASP A 340 31.85 -15.07 9.58
C ASP A 340 30.50 -15.72 9.92
N GLY A 341 29.74 -16.11 8.88
CA GLY A 341 28.43 -16.73 9.10
C GLY A 341 27.92 -17.45 7.86
N THR A 342 26.93 -18.27 8.08
CA THR A 342 26.15 -18.89 7.00
C THR A 342 24.71 -18.49 7.17
N TRP A 343 24.18 -17.83 6.14
CA TRP A 343 22.78 -17.39 6.08
C TRP A 343 22.03 -18.23 5.08
N GLN A 344 20.78 -18.48 5.39
CA GLN A 344 19.88 -19.22 4.53
C GLN A 344 18.97 -18.24 3.78
N PHE A 345 19.02 -18.29 2.44
CA PHE A 345 18.25 -17.43 1.57
C PHE A 345 17.20 -18.22 0.81
N HIS A 346 16.01 -17.64 0.67
CA HIS A 346 14.97 -18.18 -0.20
C HIS A 346 15.29 -17.92 -1.68
N SER A 347 15.01 -18.93 -2.50
CA SER A 347 15.01 -18.73 -3.95
C SER A 347 13.84 -17.83 -4.35
N VAL A 348 14.15 -16.68 -4.95
CA VAL A 348 13.12 -15.73 -5.40
C VAL A 348 12.43 -16.28 -6.64
N PRO A 349 11.11 -16.54 -6.61
CA PRO A 349 10.39 -16.93 -7.81
C PRO A 349 10.39 -15.76 -8.81
N ARG A 350 10.74 -16.05 -10.05
CA ARG A 350 10.73 -15.05 -11.13
C ARG A 350 9.46 -15.18 -11.95
N ALA A 351 8.71 -14.09 -12.09
CA ALA A 351 7.57 -14.05 -13.00
C ALA A 351 8.02 -14.08 -14.47
N ASP A 352 7.27 -14.77 -15.32
CA ASP A 352 7.46 -14.70 -16.78
C ASP A 352 6.91 -13.35 -17.29
N ASN A 353 7.81 -12.42 -17.52
CA ASN A 353 7.53 -11.09 -18.06
C ASN A 353 7.77 -11.01 -19.58
N ALA A 354 7.86 -12.14 -20.28
CA ALA A 354 8.08 -12.16 -21.71
C ALA A 354 6.97 -11.40 -22.47
N VAL A 355 7.41 -10.51 -23.35
CA VAL A 355 6.50 -9.72 -24.19
C VAL A 355 5.84 -10.63 -25.23
N LYS A 356 4.53 -10.78 -25.15
CA LYS A 356 3.71 -11.62 -26.05
C LYS A 356 3.17 -10.81 -27.22
N ASN A 357 2.92 -11.44 -28.36
CA ASN A 357 2.40 -10.78 -29.57
C ASN A 357 0.94 -10.33 -29.46
N GLN A 358 0.22 -10.83 -28.46
CA GLN A 358 -1.18 -10.49 -28.21
C GLN A 358 -1.36 -10.01 -26.78
N VAL A 359 -2.25 -9.08 -26.61
CA VAL A 359 -2.79 -8.63 -25.32
C VAL A 359 -4.09 -9.38 -25.10
N VAL A 360 -4.20 -10.05 -23.96
CA VAL A 360 -5.41 -10.76 -23.53
C VAL A 360 -6.05 -9.94 -22.42
N ALA A 361 -7.27 -9.47 -22.61
CA ALA A 361 -8.01 -8.79 -21.55
C ALA A 361 -8.19 -9.72 -20.35
N LYS A 362 -7.63 -9.33 -19.23
CA LYS A 362 -7.82 -9.99 -17.95
C LYS A 362 -8.80 -9.22 -17.09
N VAL A 363 -8.83 -7.88 -17.24
CA VAL A 363 -9.75 -7.00 -16.50
C VAL A 363 -11.01 -6.79 -17.31
N ILE A 364 -12.12 -7.34 -16.83
CA ILE A 364 -13.47 -7.16 -17.38
C ILE A 364 -14.30 -6.46 -16.33
N ARG A 365 -14.83 -5.28 -16.69
CA ARG A 365 -15.56 -4.39 -15.76
C ARG A 365 -17.01 -4.23 -16.20
N TRP A 366 -17.93 -4.07 -15.25
CA TRP A 366 -19.38 -3.89 -15.46
C TRP A 366 -20.03 -4.90 -16.42
N PRO A 367 -19.87 -6.21 -16.23
CA PRO A 367 -20.54 -7.19 -17.09
C PRO A 367 -22.04 -7.21 -16.79
N VAL A 368 -22.84 -6.68 -17.70
CA VAL A 368 -24.32 -6.66 -17.58
C VAL A 368 -24.96 -7.50 -18.67
N GLN A 369 -25.97 -8.29 -18.26
CA GLN A 369 -26.66 -9.19 -19.16
C GLN A 369 -27.93 -8.56 -19.71
N ASN A 370 -28.14 -8.65 -21.02
CA ASN A 370 -29.36 -8.23 -21.68
C ASN A 370 -30.54 -9.08 -21.16
N PRO A 371 -31.60 -8.47 -20.61
CA PRO A 371 -32.69 -9.21 -19.96
C PRO A 371 -33.55 -10.04 -20.92
N LYS A 372 -33.42 -9.88 -22.23
CA LYS A 372 -34.19 -10.61 -23.24
C LYS A 372 -33.37 -11.58 -24.07
N THR A 373 -32.17 -11.24 -24.44
CA THR A 373 -31.31 -12.06 -25.32
C THR A 373 -30.22 -12.82 -24.58
N GLY A 374 -29.91 -12.43 -23.34
CA GLY A 374 -28.80 -12.98 -22.60
C GLY A 374 -27.41 -12.48 -23.06
N ALA A 375 -27.34 -11.62 -24.08
CA ALA A 375 -26.09 -11.02 -24.53
C ALA A 375 -25.43 -10.19 -23.41
N LEU A 376 -24.09 -10.23 -23.31
CA LEU A 376 -23.34 -9.44 -22.36
C LEU A 376 -22.95 -8.09 -22.96
N ALA A 377 -22.95 -7.04 -22.14
CA ALA A 377 -22.22 -5.81 -22.38
C ALA A 377 -21.23 -5.60 -21.25
N PHE A 378 -20.00 -5.14 -21.53
CA PHE A 378 -18.96 -4.95 -20.54
C PHE A 378 -17.91 -3.95 -21.02
N SER A 379 -17.11 -3.43 -20.12
CA SER A 379 -15.91 -2.65 -20.43
C SER A 379 -14.68 -3.54 -20.31
N ALA A 380 -13.77 -3.44 -21.28
CA ALA A 380 -12.46 -4.06 -21.27
C ALA A 380 -11.46 -3.18 -22.00
N MET A 381 -10.23 -3.06 -21.50
CA MET A 381 -9.22 -2.15 -22.04
C MET A 381 -9.75 -0.70 -22.21
N GLY A 382 -10.65 -0.26 -21.28
CA GLY A 382 -11.25 1.06 -21.31
C GLY A 382 -12.25 1.31 -22.44
N GLU A 383 -12.71 0.29 -23.15
CA GLU A 383 -13.66 0.36 -24.25
C GLU A 383 -14.91 -0.46 -24.00
N LEU A 384 -16.02 -0.10 -24.66
CA LEU A 384 -17.29 -0.81 -24.58
C LEU A 384 -17.34 -1.98 -25.56
N TRP A 385 -17.73 -3.15 -25.06
CA TRP A 385 -17.89 -4.39 -25.82
C TRP A 385 -19.26 -5.03 -25.58
N THR A 386 -19.78 -5.71 -26.59
CA THR A 386 -20.93 -6.60 -26.44
C THR A 386 -20.60 -8.00 -26.96
N GLN A 387 -21.22 -9.02 -26.37
CA GLN A 387 -20.97 -10.40 -26.74
C GLN A 387 -22.29 -11.20 -26.71
N ASP A 388 -22.69 -11.74 -27.85
CA ASP A 388 -23.76 -12.73 -27.90
C ASP A 388 -23.23 -14.11 -27.46
N ALA A 389 -24.10 -14.97 -26.92
CA ALA A 389 -23.72 -16.28 -26.46
C ALA A 389 -23.00 -17.08 -27.57
N GLY A 390 -21.82 -17.62 -27.26
CA GLY A 390 -21.02 -18.40 -28.22
C GLY A 390 -20.30 -17.59 -29.30
N SER A 391 -20.44 -16.27 -29.35
CA SER A 391 -19.81 -15.39 -30.32
C SER A 391 -18.60 -14.63 -29.72
N PRO A 392 -17.64 -14.18 -30.54
CA PRO A 392 -16.58 -13.30 -30.05
C PRO A 392 -17.15 -11.92 -29.65
N PRO A 393 -16.49 -11.21 -28.72
CA PRO A 393 -16.85 -9.82 -28.36
C PRO A 393 -16.76 -8.88 -29.56
N VAL A 394 -17.68 -7.91 -29.62
CA VAL A 394 -17.75 -6.86 -30.66
C VAL A 394 -17.61 -5.51 -29.96
N ARG A 395 -16.65 -4.69 -30.42
CA ARG A 395 -16.44 -3.33 -29.96
C ARG A 395 -17.61 -2.44 -30.33
N ARG A 396 -18.03 -1.55 -29.39
CA ARG A 396 -19.18 -0.64 -29.56
C ARG A 396 -18.84 0.84 -29.39
N SER A 397 -17.73 1.16 -28.76
CA SER A 397 -17.25 2.54 -28.65
C SER A 397 -16.12 2.80 -29.65
N ASP A 398 -15.99 4.04 -30.11
CA ASP A 398 -14.88 4.46 -30.97
C ASP A 398 -13.67 4.92 -30.16
N SER A 399 -13.88 5.19 -28.86
CA SER A 399 -12.85 5.61 -27.91
C SER A 399 -13.05 4.90 -26.57
N THR A 400 -13.20 5.66 -25.49
CA THR A 400 -13.50 5.10 -24.16
C THR A 400 -14.94 4.62 -24.05
N GLY A 401 -15.22 3.65 -23.17
CA GLY A 401 -16.58 3.15 -22.95
C GLY A 401 -16.72 2.41 -21.63
N TYR A 402 -17.58 2.91 -20.74
CA TYR A 402 -17.71 2.50 -19.35
C TYR A 402 -19.15 2.29 -18.93
N ALA A 403 -19.33 1.52 -17.86
CA ALA A 403 -20.56 1.34 -17.10
C ALA A 403 -21.82 1.11 -17.96
N PRO A 404 -21.87 0.06 -18.80
CA PRO A 404 -23.04 -0.24 -19.62
C PRO A 404 -24.26 -0.65 -18.77
N ALA A 405 -25.47 -0.28 -19.23
CA ALA A 405 -26.72 -0.66 -18.62
C ALA A 405 -27.80 -0.93 -19.68
N TRP A 406 -28.35 -2.13 -19.74
CA TRP A 406 -29.44 -2.48 -20.64
C TRP A 406 -30.78 -1.93 -20.16
N SER A 407 -31.58 -1.43 -21.11
CA SER A 407 -32.97 -1.09 -20.80
C SER A 407 -33.77 -2.35 -20.42
N PRO A 408 -34.88 -2.23 -19.66
CA PRO A 408 -35.70 -3.37 -19.26
C PRO A 408 -36.22 -4.21 -20.43
N GLU A 409 -36.46 -3.56 -21.58
CA GLU A 409 -36.87 -4.22 -22.82
C GLU A 409 -35.73 -4.85 -23.60
N GLY A 410 -34.46 -4.65 -23.17
CA GLY A 410 -33.26 -5.18 -23.84
C GLY A 410 -32.96 -4.55 -25.20
N LYS A 411 -33.58 -3.43 -25.58
CA LYS A 411 -33.44 -2.81 -26.89
C LYS A 411 -32.45 -1.66 -26.93
N LYS A 412 -32.18 -1.05 -25.76
CA LYS A 412 -31.28 0.11 -25.61
C LYS A 412 -30.17 -0.23 -24.62
N LEU A 413 -28.99 0.29 -24.87
CA LEU A 413 -27.84 0.19 -23.98
C LEU A 413 -27.37 1.60 -23.61
N ALA A 414 -27.53 2.00 -22.35
CA ALA A 414 -26.91 3.23 -21.84
C ALA A 414 -25.46 2.93 -21.48
N TRP A 415 -24.56 3.91 -21.68
CA TRP A 415 -23.16 3.79 -21.34
C TRP A 415 -22.49 5.16 -21.21
N VAL A 416 -21.27 5.22 -20.72
CA VAL A 416 -20.52 6.45 -20.47
C VAL A 416 -19.26 6.46 -21.31
N SER A 417 -18.97 7.59 -21.97
CA SER A 417 -17.66 7.88 -22.56
C SER A 417 -16.90 8.93 -21.75
N TRP A 418 -15.63 9.07 -22.06
CA TRP A 418 -14.78 10.13 -21.54
C TRP A 418 -13.96 10.75 -22.67
N THR A 419 -13.90 12.08 -22.72
CA THR A 419 -13.04 12.87 -23.62
C THR A 419 -12.11 13.72 -22.76
N ASP A 420 -10.79 13.60 -22.98
CA ASP A 420 -9.81 14.34 -22.23
C ASP A 420 -9.92 15.84 -22.51
N CYS A 421 -9.75 16.64 -21.46
CA CYS A 421 -9.68 18.09 -21.61
C CYS A 421 -8.27 18.51 -22.06
N PRO A 422 -8.13 19.61 -22.84
CA PRO A 422 -6.83 20.18 -23.18
C PRO A 422 -6.02 20.53 -21.92
N ILE A 423 -4.70 20.27 -21.97
CA ILE A 423 -3.80 20.47 -20.81
C ILE A 423 -3.50 21.96 -20.58
N ASP A 424 -3.55 22.76 -21.64
CA ASP A 424 -3.21 24.18 -21.68
C ASP A 424 -4.32 25.12 -21.17
N GLU A 425 -5.51 24.58 -20.91
CA GLU A 425 -6.59 25.37 -20.31
C GLU A 425 -6.76 25.02 -18.82
N PRO A 426 -6.73 26.01 -17.93
CA PRO A 426 -6.92 25.75 -16.51
C PRO A 426 -8.31 25.18 -16.27
N ALA A 427 -8.34 24.03 -15.66
CA ALA A 427 -9.57 23.31 -15.32
C ALA A 427 -10.34 23.99 -14.18
N VAL A 428 -10.74 25.23 -14.37
CA VAL A 428 -11.49 26.02 -13.39
C VAL A 428 -12.87 26.34 -13.97
N GLY A 429 -13.85 25.54 -13.56
CA GLY A 429 -15.26 25.81 -13.85
C GLY A 429 -15.97 24.79 -14.72
N ALA A 430 -17.28 24.79 -14.63
CA ALA A 430 -18.18 23.81 -15.21
C ALA A 430 -18.41 23.91 -16.74
N ASP A 431 -17.65 24.75 -17.44
CA ASP A 431 -17.99 25.19 -18.81
C ASP A 431 -16.98 24.75 -19.87
N TYR A 432 -16.53 23.47 -19.84
CA TYR A 432 -15.83 22.90 -21.00
C TYR A 432 -16.82 22.15 -21.89
N PRO A 433 -17.25 22.72 -23.01
CA PRO A 433 -18.31 22.13 -23.81
C PRO A 433 -17.93 20.85 -24.53
N ASP A 434 -16.61 20.62 -24.74
CA ASP A 434 -16.12 19.55 -25.61
C ASP A 434 -15.29 18.44 -24.89
N CYS A 435 -15.08 18.53 -23.58
CA CYS A 435 -14.36 17.51 -22.82
C CYS A 435 -15.16 17.01 -21.60
N GLY A 436 -14.71 15.92 -21.00
CA GLY A 436 -15.38 15.29 -19.85
C GLY A 436 -16.26 14.11 -20.24
N GLY A 437 -17.11 13.67 -19.31
CA GLY A 437 -17.98 12.51 -19.50
C GLY A 437 -19.25 12.84 -20.28
N ALA A 438 -19.66 11.89 -21.12
CA ALA A 438 -20.95 11.93 -21.81
C ALA A 438 -21.74 10.65 -21.57
N LEU A 439 -23.08 10.80 -21.46
CA LEU A 439 -24.02 9.68 -21.44
C LEU A 439 -24.46 9.37 -22.87
N HIS A 440 -24.46 8.10 -23.20
CA HIS A 440 -24.85 7.57 -24.51
C HIS A 440 -26.02 6.60 -24.40
N ILE A 441 -26.82 6.53 -25.45
CA ILE A 441 -27.84 5.49 -25.64
C ILE A 441 -27.67 4.85 -27.02
N LEU A 442 -27.16 3.63 -27.02
CA LEU A 442 -27.03 2.79 -28.19
C LEU A 442 -28.33 2.03 -28.48
N THR A 443 -28.91 2.23 -29.66
CA THR A 443 -30.10 1.51 -30.16
C THR A 443 -29.75 0.84 -31.48
N GLY A 444 -29.54 -0.47 -31.49
CA GLY A 444 -29.03 -1.19 -32.66
C GLY A 444 -27.63 -0.70 -33.08
N LYS A 445 -27.55 0.06 -34.16
CA LYS A 445 -26.28 0.69 -34.63
C LYS A 445 -26.23 2.21 -34.41
N ARG A 446 -27.34 2.81 -33.95
CA ARG A 446 -27.42 4.25 -33.68
C ARG A 446 -27.01 4.51 -32.25
N ASP A 447 -25.95 5.29 -32.08
CA ASP A 447 -25.53 5.84 -30.81
C ASP A 447 -25.99 7.28 -30.69
N GLU A 448 -26.66 7.60 -29.60
CA GLU A 448 -27.18 8.93 -29.29
C GLU A 448 -26.46 9.46 -28.06
N VAL A 449 -25.77 10.59 -28.19
CA VAL A 449 -25.14 11.30 -27.08
C VAL A 449 -26.18 12.22 -26.45
N LEU A 450 -26.36 12.07 -25.13
CA LEU A 450 -27.31 12.93 -24.40
C LEU A 450 -26.72 14.35 -24.26
N PRO A 451 -27.55 15.40 -24.43
CA PRO A 451 -27.11 16.80 -24.35
C PRO A 451 -26.91 17.26 -22.89
N VAL A 452 -26.33 16.42 -22.06
CA VAL A 452 -26.05 16.66 -20.64
C VAL A 452 -24.58 16.35 -20.38
N ARG A 453 -23.83 17.31 -19.84
CA ARG A 453 -22.41 17.17 -19.56
C ARG A 453 -22.15 16.87 -18.09
N GLY A 454 -21.08 16.18 -17.80
CA GLY A 454 -20.62 15.90 -16.43
C GLY A 454 -19.72 14.68 -16.38
N GLN A 455 -19.11 14.45 -15.26
CA GLN A 455 -18.39 13.18 -14.98
C GLN A 455 -19.43 12.11 -14.59
N TRP A 456 -20.03 11.48 -15.59
CA TRP A 456 -21.08 10.51 -15.39
C TRP A 456 -20.54 9.12 -15.05
N ASN A 457 -21.29 8.37 -14.24
CA ASN A 457 -21.00 6.97 -13.95
C ASN A 457 -22.30 6.19 -13.59
N ALA A 458 -22.22 4.86 -13.70
CA ALA A 458 -23.24 3.89 -13.30
C ALA A 458 -24.68 4.27 -13.70
N PRO A 459 -24.98 4.44 -15.01
CA PRO A 459 -26.34 4.68 -15.45
C PRO A 459 -27.26 3.48 -15.15
N ALA A 460 -28.51 3.75 -14.78
CA ALA A 460 -29.53 2.74 -14.55
C ALA A 460 -30.88 3.18 -15.12
N TRP A 461 -31.57 2.28 -15.82
CA TRP A 461 -32.85 2.56 -16.44
C TRP A 461 -34.00 2.45 -15.44
N LEU A 462 -34.96 3.37 -15.57
CA LEU A 462 -36.26 3.25 -14.94
C LEU A 462 -37.25 2.65 -15.95
N ALA A 463 -38.37 2.14 -15.43
CA ALA A 463 -39.40 1.50 -16.25
C ALA A 463 -40.09 2.42 -17.23
N ASP A 464 -40.10 3.73 -16.95
CA ASP A 464 -40.66 4.77 -17.82
C ASP A 464 -39.74 5.23 -18.94
N GLY A 465 -38.53 4.68 -19.01
CA GLY A 465 -37.52 5.07 -20.02
C GLY A 465 -36.63 6.25 -19.62
N SER A 466 -36.74 6.76 -18.39
CA SER A 466 -35.85 7.73 -17.81
C SER A 466 -34.60 7.01 -17.25
N LEU A 467 -33.54 7.74 -16.88
CA LEU A 467 -32.26 7.23 -16.37
C LEU A 467 -31.96 7.84 -15.00
N LEU A 468 -31.32 7.03 -14.17
CA LEU A 468 -30.52 7.49 -13.03
C LEU A 468 -29.05 7.37 -13.39
N ALA A 469 -28.23 8.32 -12.97
CA ALA A 469 -26.79 8.19 -13.07
C ALA A 469 -26.10 9.01 -11.98
N TRP A 470 -24.92 8.61 -11.57
CA TRP A 470 -24.06 9.44 -10.74
C TRP A 470 -23.38 10.50 -11.59
N ARG A 471 -23.28 11.71 -11.04
CA ARG A 471 -22.53 12.82 -11.62
C ARG A 471 -21.52 13.36 -10.61
N GLY A 472 -20.23 13.43 -10.97
CA GLY A 472 -19.20 14.07 -10.17
C GLY A 472 -19.45 15.58 -10.09
N THR A 473 -19.30 16.16 -8.89
CA THR A 473 -19.60 17.58 -8.62
C THR A 473 -18.38 18.48 -8.65
N GLY A 474 -17.20 17.96 -8.88
CA GLY A 474 -15.99 18.76 -8.90
C GLY A 474 -14.77 17.93 -9.29
N GLY A 475 -13.79 18.59 -9.81
CA GLY A 475 -12.59 17.98 -10.33
C GLY A 475 -12.74 17.60 -11.80
N THR A 476 -11.67 17.79 -12.51
CA THR A 476 -11.49 17.29 -13.88
C THR A 476 -10.51 16.13 -13.83
N THR A 477 -10.46 15.32 -14.87
CA THR A 477 -9.43 14.29 -15.01
C THR A 477 -8.01 14.86 -15.01
N ALA A 478 -7.86 16.15 -15.33
CA ALA A 478 -6.57 16.85 -15.28
C ALA A 478 -6.17 17.26 -13.85
N ALA A 479 -7.14 17.43 -12.96
CA ALA A 479 -6.90 17.66 -11.54
C ALA A 479 -7.47 16.47 -10.76
N PRO A 480 -6.69 15.38 -10.59
CA PRO A 480 -7.10 14.30 -9.73
C PRO A 480 -7.25 14.86 -8.32
N LEU A 481 -8.47 15.10 -7.93
CA LEU A 481 -8.95 15.01 -6.56
C LEU A 481 -8.06 15.63 -5.49
N THR A 482 -8.00 16.91 -5.50
CA THR A 482 -7.70 17.67 -4.29
C THR A 482 -9.02 17.83 -3.52
N GLY A 483 -9.49 16.78 -2.89
CA GLY A 483 -10.72 16.81 -2.12
C GLY A 483 -11.56 15.54 -2.27
N GLU A 484 -12.55 15.39 -1.44
CA GLU A 484 -13.50 14.30 -1.48
C GLU A 484 -14.39 14.44 -2.72
N PRO A 485 -14.39 13.45 -3.63
CA PRO A 485 -15.35 13.48 -4.72
C PRO A 485 -16.74 13.30 -4.13
N ARG A 486 -17.52 14.35 -4.22
CA ARG A 486 -18.97 14.24 -4.00
C ARG A 486 -19.62 13.88 -5.31
N MET A 487 -20.52 12.91 -5.26
CA MET A 487 -21.32 12.53 -6.41
C MET A 487 -22.78 12.85 -6.17
N GLU A 488 -23.42 13.36 -7.19
CA GLU A 488 -24.86 13.60 -7.22
C GLU A 488 -25.56 12.43 -7.91
N LEU A 489 -26.56 11.85 -7.28
CA LEU A 489 -27.50 10.96 -7.96
C LEU A 489 -28.51 11.79 -8.74
N VAL A 490 -28.44 11.73 -10.05
CA VAL A 490 -29.25 12.56 -10.96
C VAL A 490 -30.30 11.70 -11.65
N HIS A 491 -31.54 12.16 -11.63
CA HIS A 491 -32.64 11.63 -12.44
C HIS A 491 -32.69 12.42 -13.77
N LEU A 492 -32.57 11.72 -14.88
CA LEU A 492 -32.60 12.24 -16.23
C LEU A 492 -33.88 11.78 -16.91
N THR A 493 -34.72 12.71 -17.28
CA THR A 493 -36.05 12.43 -17.89
C THR A 493 -36.06 12.92 -19.35
N PRO A 494 -36.40 12.05 -20.32
CA PRO A 494 -36.50 12.44 -21.71
C PRO A 494 -37.66 13.42 -21.92
N MET A 495 -37.39 14.50 -22.67
CA MET A 495 -38.33 15.54 -23.01
C MET A 495 -38.67 15.49 -24.51
N LYS A 496 -39.60 16.35 -24.95
CA LYS A 496 -39.92 16.50 -26.38
C LYS A 496 -38.70 17.07 -27.14
N ARG A 497 -38.53 16.67 -28.39
CA ARG A 497 -37.47 17.15 -29.32
C ARG A 497 -36.05 16.70 -28.96
N GLY A 498 -35.88 15.59 -28.20
CA GLY A 498 -34.57 15.08 -27.85
C GLY A 498 -33.86 15.80 -26.69
N GLU A 499 -34.57 16.70 -26.02
CA GLU A 499 -34.09 17.33 -24.79
C GLU A 499 -34.20 16.38 -23.60
N TRP A 500 -33.38 16.60 -22.57
CA TRP A 500 -33.38 15.86 -21.31
C TRP A 500 -33.40 16.84 -20.13
N SER A 501 -34.31 16.62 -19.18
CA SER A 501 -34.30 17.35 -17.92
C SER A 501 -33.53 16.59 -16.87
N THR A 502 -32.84 17.29 -16.00
CA THR A 502 -32.04 16.71 -14.91
C THR A 502 -32.58 17.17 -13.56
N LYS A 503 -32.65 16.26 -12.61
CA LYS A 503 -32.99 16.56 -11.21
C LYS A 503 -32.05 15.80 -10.28
N VAL A 504 -31.35 16.52 -9.41
CA VAL A 504 -30.54 15.89 -8.34
C VAL A 504 -31.47 15.33 -7.28
N LEU A 505 -31.31 14.06 -6.96
CA LEU A 505 -32.08 13.36 -5.94
C LEU A 505 -31.40 13.40 -4.57
N THR A 506 -30.09 13.19 -4.55
CA THR A 506 -29.27 13.21 -3.33
C THR A 506 -27.81 13.37 -3.69
N THR A 507 -26.99 13.65 -2.70
CA THR A 507 -25.54 13.68 -2.81
C THR A 507 -24.96 12.66 -1.83
N THR A 508 -23.86 12.04 -2.20
CA THR A 508 -23.09 11.16 -1.32
C THR A 508 -21.60 11.44 -1.45
N GLY A 509 -20.85 11.24 -0.37
CA GLY A 509 -19.40 11.11 -0.44
C GLY A 509 -19.09 9.81 -1.16
N PHE A 510 -18.05 9.83 -2.02
CA PHE A 510 -17.50 8.64 -2.66
C PHE A 510 -16.10 8.45 -2.11
N ARG A 511 -15.97 7.73 -1.02
CA ARG A 511 -14.70 7.51 -0.33
C ARG A 511 -14.48 6.10 0.14
N GLY A 512 -13.23 5.76 0.09
CA GLY A 512 -12.43 4.98 1.05
C GLY A 512 -12.79 3.52 1.29
N GLY A 513 -13.88 3.02 0.82
CA GLY A 513 -14.28 1.62 1.03
C GLY A 513 -15.03 1.04 -0.15
N LEU A 514 -15.50 1.91 -1.04
CA LEU A 514 -16.14 1.47 -2.26
C LEU A 514 -15.10 1.50 -3.38
N GLU A 515 -14.67 0.35 -3.83
CA GLU A 515 -13.74 0.25 -4.96
C GLU A 515 -14.37 0.75 -6.27
N HIS A 516 -15.72 0.74 -6.34
CA HIS A 516 -16.48 1.07 -7.54
C HIS A 516 -17.63 2.01 -7.27
N ALA A 517 -18.02 2.83 -8.26
CA ALA A 517 -19.22 3.63 -8.19
C ALA A 517 -20.46 2.73 -8.03
N PRO A 518 -21.27 2.92 -6.97
CA PRO A 518 -22.40 2.05 -6.71
C PRO A 518 -23.45 2.15 -7.82
N VAL A 519 -23.95 1.02 -8.30
CA VAL A 519 -25.05 1.01 -9.26
C VAL A 519 -26.36 1.29 -8.52
N PRO A 520 -27.11 2.37 -8.85
CA PRO A 520 -28.37 2.66 -8.21
C PRO A 520 -29.43 1.63 -8.63
N VAL A 521 -30.16 1.07 -7.65
CA VAL A 521 -31.19 0.04 -7.88
C VAL A 521 -32.55 0.62 -7.57
N VAL A 522 -33.44 0.70 -8.58
CA VAL A 522 -34.81 1.19 -8.39
C VAL A 522 -35.76 0.03 -8.08
N ARG A 523 -36.51 0.18 -7.01
CA ARG A 523 -37.57 -0.77 -6.62
C ARG A 523 -38.80 -0.02 -6.10
N GLY A 524 -39.93 -0.20 -6.76
CA GLY A 524 -41.13 0.57 -6.42
C GLY A 524 -40.88 2.07 -6.55
N ASP A 525 -41.16 2.80 -5.48
CA ASP A 525 -40.99 4.26 -5.36
C ASP A 525 -39.64 4.66 -4.73
N ARG A 526 -38.67 3.73 -4.59
CA ARG A 526 -37.37 3.99 -3.94
C ARG A 526 -36.17 3.64 -4.81
N VAL A 527 -35.10 4.40 -4.61
CA VAL A 527 -33.80 4.18 -5.20
C VAL A 527 -32.84 3.75 -4.07
N TYR A 528 -32.27 2.59 -4.19
CA TYR A 528 -31.29 2.02 -3.26
C TYR A 528 -29.87 2.20 -3.83
N PHE A 529 -28.93 2.56 -2.97
CA PHE A 529 -27.52 2.72 -3.34
C PHE A 529 -26.63 2.57 -2.11
N LEU A 530 -25.37 2.30 -2.33
CA LEU A 530 -24.37 2.35 -1.27
C LEU A 530 -24.02 3.79 -0.94
N ALA A 531 -23.81 4.05 0.33
CA ALA A 531 -23.30 5.29 0.87
C ALA A 531 -22.31 5.02 1.99
N THR A 532 -21.42 5.98 2.23
CA THR A 532 -20.56 5.98 3.41
C THR A 532 -21.06 7.02 4.41
N ARG A 533 -20.81 6.78 5.67
CA ARG A 533 -21.03 7.73 6.76
C ARG A 533 -19.87 7.67 7.77
N PRO A 534 -19.62 8.72 8.57
CA PRO A 534 -18.62 8.69 9.61
C PRO A 534 -18.81 7.45 10.51
N GLY A 535 -17.72 6.70 10.72
CA GLY A 535 -17.71 5.51 11.56
C GLY A 535 -17.55 5.86 13.05
N ALA A 536 -17.71 4.86 13.91
CA ALA A 536 -17.48 4.97 15.33
C ALA A 536 -16.15 4.29 15.75
N GLY A 537 -15.43 4.88 16.68
CA GLY A 537 -14.20 4.31 17.23
C GLY A 537 -13.03 4.29 16.24
N ARG A 538 -12.44 3.11 16.02
CA ARG A 538 -11.28 2.92 15.13
C ARG A 538 -11.64 2.79 13.65
N VAL A 539 -12.92 2.67 13.31
CA VAL A 539 -13.39 2.56 11.93
C VAL A 539 -13.72 3.96 11.42
N PRO A 540 -12.96 4.52 10.47
CA PRO A 540 -13.14 5.91 10.03
C PRO A 540 -14.45 6.11 9.25
N GLU A 541 -14.92 5.09 8.53
CA GLU A 541 -16.14 5.16 7.72
C GLU A 541 -16.91 3.84 7.79
N GLU A 542 -18.24 3.95 7.89
CA GLU A 542 -19.17 2.83 7.78
C GLU A 542 -19.82 2.80 6.41
N VAL A 543 -19.90 1.61 5.82
CA VAL A 543 -20.62 1.39 4.56
C VAL A 543 -22.05 0.97 4.86
N VAL A 544 -23.02 1.69 4.28
CA VAL A 544 -24.45 1.42 4.48
C VAL A 544 -25.21 1.30 3.17
N LEU A 545 -26.19 0.41 3.11
CA LEU A 545 -27.20 0.42 2.06
C LEU A 545 -28.25 1.47 2.38
N ARG A 546 -28.25 2.55 1.62
CA ARG A 546 -29.20 3.67 1.77
C ARG A 546 -30.24 3.65 0.68
N SER A 547 -31.42 4.17 0.95
CA SER A 547 -32.40 4.51 -0.07
C SER A 547 -32.98 5.89 0.09
N VAL A 548 -33.42 6.48 -1.02
CA VAL A 548 -34.28 7.67 -1.06
C VAL A 548 -35.50 7.37 -1.92
N SER A 549 -36.56 8.15 -1.79
CA SER A 549 -37.66 8.05 -2.75
C SER A 549 -37.20 8.47 -4.17
N VAL A 550 -37.92 8.07 -5.22
CA VAL A 550 -37.62 8.49 -6.60
C VAL A 550 -37.67 9.99 -6.79
N HIS A 551 -38.14 10.72 -5.78
CA HIS A 551 -38.19 12.20 -5.75
C HIS A 551 -37.02 12.79 -4.94
N GLY A 552 -36.16 12.00 -4.31
CA GLY A 552 -35.03 12.42 -3.49
C GLY A 552 -35.36 12.73 -2.03
N ALA A 553 -36.55 12.36 -1.55
CA ALA A 553 -36.97 12.54 -0.15
C ALA A 553 -36.82 11.26 0.68
N ASP A 554 -36.98 11.38 2.00
CA ASP A 554 -37.11 10.26 2.96
C ASP A 554 -35.93 9.31 2.88
N PRO A 555 -34.68 9.78 3.19
CA PRO A 555 -33.51 8.92 3.24
C PRO A 555 -33.64 7.89 4.37
N ARG A 556 -33.28 6.62 4.08
CA ARG A 556 -33.31 5.50 5.03
C ARG A 556 -32.08 4.65 4.87
N ASP A 557 -31.43 4.31 5.98
CA ASP A 557 -30.38 3.30 6.03
C ASP A 557 -31.02 1.94 6.37
N HIS A 558 -30.68 0.91 5.60
CA HIS A 558 -31.28 -0.41 5.70
C HIS A 558 -30.35 -1.46 6.26
N LEU A 559 -29.10 -1.44 5.80
CA LEU A 559 -28.05 -2.40 6.15
C LEU A 559 -26.77 -1.66 6.44
N LYS A 560 -26.07 -2.12 7.47
CA LYS A 560 -24.70 -1.75 7.78
C LYS A 560 -23.79 -2.94 7.49
N PHE A 561 -22.62 -2.68 6.91
CA PHE A 561 -21.62 -3.69 6.57
C PHE A 561 -20.30 -3.40 7.30
N ASP A 562 -19.59 -4.45 7.64
CA ASP A 562 -18.24 -4.39 8.13
C ASP A 562 -17.27 -4.52 6.95
N GLY A 563 -16.80 -3.39 6.43
CA GLY A 563 -15.81 -3.33 5.35
C GLY A 563 -16.29 -3.83 3.98
N ALA A 564 -17.58 -3.69 3.62
CA ALA A 564 -18.04 -4.08 2.30
C ALA A 564 -17.47 -3.19 1.19
N GLN A 565 -16.95 -3.83 0.15
CA GLN A 565 -16.35 -3.17 -1.01
C GLN A 565 -17.36 -2.95 -2.16
N GLU A 566 -18.34 -3.83 -2.30
CA GLU A 566 -19.40 -3.78 -3.30
C GLU A 566 -20.67 -4.42 -2.75
N VAL A 567 -21.85 -3.92 -3.12
CA VAL A 567 -23.15 -4.50 -2.71
C VAL A 567 -24.13 -4.50 -3.88
N ALA A 568 -24.88 -5.58 -4.04
CA ALA A 568 -25.95 -5.73 -5.02
C ALA A 568 -27.23 -6.28 -4.39
N LEU A 569 -28.37 -5.59 -4.59
CA LEU A 569 -29.70 -6.08 -4.19
C LEU A 569 -30.34 -6.90 -5.29
N SER A 570 -30.97 -8.02 -4.89
CA SER A 570 -31.77 -8.80 -5.84
C SER A 570 -32.96 -8.01 -6.38
N PRO A 571 -33.40 -8.28 -7.64
CA PRO A 571 -34.52 -7.59 -8.24
C PRO A 571 -35.83 -7.69 -7.45
N ASP A 572 -36.05 -8.75 -6.72
CA ASP A 572 -37.24 -9.01 -5.91
C ASP A 572 -37.12 -8.50 -4.45
N LEU A 573 -36.01 -7.87 -4.09
CA LEU A 573 -35.69 -7.41 -2.73
C LEU A 573 -35.70 -8.54 -1.66
N ARG A 574 -35.38 -9.77 -2.04
CA ARG A 574 -35.32 -10.89 -1.10
C ARG A 574 -33.91 -11.20 -0.62
N HIS A 575 -32.90 -10.83 -1.39
CA HIS A 575 -31.52 -11.13 -1.09
C HIS A 575 -30.64 -9.89 -1.30
N VAL A 576 -29.54 -9.85 -0.54
CA VAL A 576 -28.43 -8.92 -0.73
C VAL A 576 -27.17 -9.74 -0.93
N ALA A 577 -26.36 -9.35 -1.91
CA ALA A 577 -25.01 -9.85 -2.09
C ALA A 577 -24.02 -8.72 -1.82
N TRP A 578 -22.88 -9.03 -1.21
CA TRP A 578 -21.82 -8.06 -1.01
C TRP A 578 -20.43 -8.71 -1.15
N ARG A 579 -19.44 -7.88 -1.44
CA ARG A 579 -18.04 -8.25 -1.47
C ARG A 579 -17.39 -7.73 -0.19
N GLN A 580 -16.74 -8.58 0.55
CA GLN A 580 -16.00 -8.28 1.77
C GLN A 580 -14.72 -9.11 1.78
N ASP A 581 -13.58 -8.53 2.12
CA ASP A 581 -12.27 -9.19 2.00
C ASP A 581 -12.08 -9.89 0.64
N TYR A 582 -12.52 -9.20 -0.42
CA TYR A 582 -12.51 -9.68 -1.81
C TYR A 582 -13.38 -10.93 -2.08
N GLN A 583 -14.07 -11.48 -1.10
CA GLN A 583 -14.98 -12.63 -1.25
C GLN A 583 -16.44 -12.18 -1.32
N VAL A 584 -17.27 -13.01 -1.98
CA VAL A 584 -18.68 -12.71 -2.20
C VAL A 584 -19.55 -13.47 -1.19
N PHE A 585 -20.43 -12.73 -0.56
CA PHE A 585 -21.42 -13.23 0.40
C PHE A 585 -22.83 -12.94 -0.07
N VAL A 586 -23.79 -13.74 0.36
CA VAL A 586 -25.22 -13.57 0.15
C VAL A 586 -25.95 -13.72 1.49
N ALA A 587 -26.94 -12.87 1.73
CA ALA A 587 -27.85 -12.97 2.87
C ALA A 587 -29.31 -12.71 2.45
N PRO A 588 -30.31 -13.19 3.20
CA PRO A 588 -31.68 -12.76 3.04
C PRO A 588 -31.80 -11.25 3.31
N PHE A 589 -32.64 -10.58 2.57
CA PHE A 589 -32.92 -9.16 2.77
C PHE A 589 -34.41 -8.91 2.93
N ARG A 590 -34.77 -8.06 3.87
CA ARG A 590 -36.11 -7.50 4.01
C ARG A 590 -36.03 -6.11 4.64
N ALA A 591 -36.58 -5.12 3.98
CA ALA A 591 -36.70 -3.79 4.56
C ALA A 591 -37.64 -3.83 5.78
N THR A 592 -37.16 -3.43 6.94
CA THR A 592 -37.88 -3.48 8.22
C THR A 592 -38.20 -2.09 8.78
N GLY A 593 -37.72 -1.04 8.15
CA GLY A 593 -37.78 0.33 8.67
C GLY A 593 -36.69 0.66 9.73
N ALA A 594 -35.91 -0.36 10.13
CA ALA A 594 -34.71 -0.22 11.00
C ALA A 594 -33.49 -0.73 10.25
N GLU A 595 -32.32 -0.17 10.59
CA GLU A 595 -31.04 -0.64 10.09
C GLU A 595 -30.71 -2.01 10.69
N GLN A 596 -30.17 -2.91 9.87
CA GLN A 596 -29.71 -4.25 10.28
C GLN A 596 -28.19 -4.32 10.07
N ASP A 597 -27.49 -4.87 11.06
CA ASP A 597 -26.02 -5.05 11.00
C ASP A 597 -25.70 -6.44 10.42
N LEU A 598 -25.07 -6.47 9.25
CA LEU A 598 -24.61 -7.68 8.59
C LEU A 598 -23.21 -8.14 9.05
N GLY A 599 -22.49 -7.35 9.84
CA GLY A 599 -21.26 -7.79 10.52
C GLY A 599 -21.55 -8.88 11.56
N GLY A 600 -22.70 -8.81 12.24
CA GLY A 600 -23.12 -9.75 13.27
C GLY A 600 -23.71 -11.08 12.76
N LYS A 601 -24.38 -11.81 13.68
CA LYS A 601 -25.05 -13.10 13.43
C LYS A 601 -26.58 -12.96 13.26
N ALA A 602 -27.08 -11.75 12.95
CA ALA A 602 -28.51 -11.45 12.91
C ALA A 602 -29.27 -12.20 11.81
N VAL A 603 -28.62 -12.47 10.70
CA VAL A 603 -29.19 -13.21 9.55
C VAL A 603 -28.18 -14.26 9.05
N PRO A 604 -28.63 -15.36 8.44
CA PRO A 604 -27.72 -16.33 7.85
C PRO A 604 -26.95 -15.68 6.69
N LYS A 605 -25.66 -15.96 6.61
CA LYS A 605 -24.77 -15.50 5.54
C LYS A 605 -24.19 -16.70 4.82
N ARG A 606 -24.10 -16.66 3.51
CA ARG A 606 -23.44 -17.69 2.70
C ARG A 606 -22.32 -17.09 1.88
N LYS A 607 -21.10 -17.59 2.08
CA LYS A 607 -19.97 -17.32 1.19
C LYS A 607 -20.16 -18.11 -0.11
N VAL A 608 -20.05 -17.44 -1.27
CA VAL A 608 -20.30 -18.06 -2.58
C VAL A 608 -19.08 -18.04 -3.50
N SER A 609 -18.03 -17.28 -3.17
CA SER A 609 -16.77 -17.27 -3.92
C SER A 609 -15.60 -17.81 -3.09
N ASP A 610 -14.62 -18.44 -3.75
CA ASP A 610 -13.44 -19.02 -3.09
C ASP A 610 -12.27 -18.03 -3.04
N VAL A 611 -11.89 -17.45 -4.19
CA VAL A 611 -10.68 -16.64 -4.32
C VAL A 611 -10.98 -15.15 -4.37
N ASP A 612 -11.96 -14.75 -5.19
CA ASP A 612 -12.29 -13.35 -5.47
C ASP A 612 -13.71 -13.26 -6.04
N GLY A 613 -14.27 -12.05 -6.03
CA GLY A 613 -15.50 -11.76 -6.73
C GLY A 613 -15.74 -10.26 -6.80
N ALA A 614 -15.73 -9.71 -8.00
CA ALA A 614 -16.06 -8.33 -8.28
C ALA A 614 -17.21 -8.23 -9.28
N TRP A 615 -17.79 -7.05 -9.43
CA TRP A 615 -18.87 -6.78 -10.38
C TRP A 615 -20.07 -7.70 -10.18
N LEU A 616 -20.65 -7.62 -8.98
CA LEU A 616 -21.81 -8.41 -8.58
C LEU A 616 -23.05 -8.04 -9.42
N ALA A 617 -23.67 -9.01 -10.05
CA ALA A 617 -24.87 -8.80 -10.84
C ALA A 617 -25.90 -9.91 -10.63
N TRP A 618 -27.11 -9.52 -10.22
CA TRP A 618 -28.24 -10.40 -10.18
C TRP A 618 -28.84 -10.63 -11.57
N ALA A 619 -29.26 -11.84 -11.85
CA ALA A 619 -30.11 -12.07 -13.01
C ALA A 619 -31.43 -11.29 -12.87
N PRO A 620 -32.07 -10.89 -13.99
CA PRO A 620 -33.33 -10.11 -13.96
C PRO A 620 -34.49 -10.73 -13.18
N ASP A 621 -34.50 -12.06 -13.07
CA ASP A 621 -35.49 -12.82 -12.31
C ASP A 621 -35.15 -12.94 -10.80
N GLY A 622 -33.96 -12.48 -10.39
CA GLY A 622 -33.48 -12.58 -9.00
C GLY A 622 -33.08 -13.98 -8.54
N GLN A 623 -33.06 -14.97 -9.45
CA GLN A 623 -32.84 -16.38 -9.09
C GLN A 623 -31.36 -16.79 -9.13
N SER A 624 -30.48 -15.94 -9.68
CA SER A 624 -29.05 -16.22 -9.70
C SER A 624 -28.22 -14.97 -9.54
N LEU A 625 -27.06 -15.13 -8.91
CA LEU A 625 -26.03 -14.12 -8.73
C LEU A 625 -24.82 -14.49 -9.59
N SER A 626 -24.22 -13.50 -10.23
CA SER A 626 -22.95 -13.65 -10.92
C SER A 626 -21.91 -12.64 -10.45
N TRP A 627 -20.63 -13.00 -10.58
CA TRP A 627 -19.50 -12.14 -10.29
C TRP A 627 -18.33 -12.43 -11.24
N MET A 628 -17.38 -11.53 -11.27
CA MET A 628 -16.14 -11.69 -12.05
C MET A 628 -14.98 -12.09 -11.16
N GLN A 629 -14.13 -12.95 -11.65
CA GLN A 629 -12.76 -13.16 -11.21
C GLN A 629 -11.86 -13.00 -12.44
N ALA A 630 -11.22 -11.88 -12.58
CA ALA A 630 -10.53 -11.49 -13.80
C ALA A 630 -11.47 -11.60 -15.03
N ASN A 631 -11.11 -12.37 -16.06
CA ASN A 631 -11.95 -12.59 -17.24
C ASN A 631 -12.86 -13.83 -17.17
N LYS A 632 -13.12 -14.34 -15.97
CA LYS A 632 -14.01 -15.46 -15.73
C LYS A 632 -15.26 -14.98 -14.99
N ARG A 633 -16.42 -15.20 -15.57
CA ARG A 633 -17.71 -14.97 -14.94
C ARG A 633 -18.17 -16.24 -14.25
N PHE A 634 -18.47 -16.13 -12.97
CA PHE A 634 -19.09 -17.19 -12.19
C PHE A 634 -20.58 -16.88 -12.01
N THR A 635 -21.39 -17.88 -11.91
CA THR A 635 -22.84 -17.73 -11.66
C THR A 635 -23.31 -18.85 -10.75
N VAL A 636 -24.08 -18.51 -9.72
CA VAL A 636 -24.69 -19.45 -8.78
C VAL A 636 -26.19 -19.19 -8.69
N ALA A 637 -26.97 -20.25 -8.62
CA ALA A 637 -28.40 -20.15 -8.28
C ALA A 637 -28.54 -19.80 -6.80
N VAL A 638 -29.43 -18.85 -6.48
CA VAL A 638 -29.66 -18.36 -5.12
C VAL A 638 -31.14 -18.65 -4.77
N GLY A 639 -31.36 -19.28 -3.61
CA GLY A 639 -32.65 -19.62 -3.09
C GLY A 639 -32.81 -21.13 -2.88
N GLY A 640 -33.93 -21.51 -2.27
CA GLY A 640 -34.17 -22.88 -1.79
C GLY A 640 -33.76 -23.03 -0.33
N GLU A 641 -34.34 -24.05 0.32
CA GLU A 641 -34.17 -24.27 1.77
C GLU A 641 -32.74 -24.59 2.16
N SER A 642 -31.95 -25.21 1.27
CA SER A 642 -30.58 -25.61 1.54
C SER A 642 -29.51 -24.59 1.09
N PHE A 643 -29.88 -23.44 0.51
CA PHE A 643 -28.87 -22.51 0.01
C PHE A 643 -27.98 -21.94 1.14
N PHE A 644 -28.55 -21.70 2.31
CA PHE A 644 -27.80 -21.16 3.48
C PHE A 644 -27.25 -22.28 4.38
N ASP A 645 -27.35 -23.54 4.01
CA ASP A 645 -26.76 -24.68 4.71
C ASP A 645 -25.29 -24.79 4.29
N GLU A 646 -24.38 -24.60 5.25
CA GLU A 646 -22.94 -24.59 4.98
C GLU A 646 -22.38 -25.95 4.57
N ASP A 647 -23.07 -27.05 4.93
CA ASP A 647 -22.67 -28.40 4.56
C ASP A 647 -22.99 -28.73 3.08
N VAL A 648 -23.80 -27.91 2.41
CA VAL A 648 -24.12 -28.06 0.99
C VAL A 648 -23.07 -27.37 0.13
N GLU A 649 -22.30 -28.12 -0.65
CA GLU A 649 -21.31 -27.57 -1.57
C GLU A 649 -21.99 -26.84 -2.73
N LEU A 650 -21.64 -25.55 -2.92
CA LEU A 650 -22.10 -24.77 -4.06
C LEU A 650 -21.24 -25.08 -5.30
N GLN A 651 -21.88 -25.20 -6.47
CA GLN A 651 -21.24 -25.47 -7.74
C GLN A 651 -21.46 -24.31 -8.73
N PRO A 652 -20.74 -23.18 -8.61
CA PRO A 652 -20.89 -22.06 -9.53
C PRO A 652 -20.50 -22.45 -10.95
N THR A 653 -21.34 -22.13 -11.91
CA THR A 653 -20.96 -22.27 -13.32
C THR A 653 -19.96 -21.21 -13.72
N LYS A 654 -18.97 -21.57 -14.53
CA LYS A 654 -17.86 -20.71 -14.93
C LYS A 654 -17.84 -20.49 -16.43
N THR A 655 -17.90 -19.24 -16.86
CA THR A 655 -17.81 -18.85 -18.27
C THR A 655 -16.61 -17.91 -18.46
N LYS A 656 -15.76 -18.20 -19.44
CA LYS A 656 -14.59 -17.35 -19.75
C LYS A 656 -14.93 -16.36 -20.87
N ILE A 657 -14.73 -15.08 -20.61
CA ILE A 657 -14.77 -14.02 -21.63
C ILE A 657 -13.37 -13.95 -22.28
N THR A 658 -13.30 -14.16 -23.59
CA THR A 658 -12.03 -14.17 -24.31
C THR A 658 -11.98 -12.99 -25.27
N LEU A 659 -11.26 -11.95 -24.89
CA LEU A 659 -10.96 -10.79 -25.73
C LEU A 659 -9.45 -10.71 -25.92
N ARG A 660 -9.03 -10.60 -27.18
CA ARG A 660 -7.62 -10.50 -27.58
C ARG A 660 -7.45 -9.39 -28.61
N LEU A 661 -6.47 -8.55 -28.41
CA LEU A 661 -6.02 -7.57 -29.38
C LEU A 661 -4.56 -7.85 -29.77
N PRO A 662 -4.14 -7.49 -31.00
CA PRO A 662 -2.72 -7.50 -31.32
C PRO A 662 -1.99 -6.53 -30.37
N ARG A 663 -0.77 -6.89 -29.99
CA ARG A 663 0.10 -5.93 -29.32
C ARG A 663 0.57 -4.89 -30.33
N ASP A 664 0.47 -3.63 -29.99
CA ASP A 664 1.08 -2.55 -30.77
C ASP A 664 2.59 -2.57 -30.60
N ARG A 665 3.31 -2.60 -31.72
CA ARG A 665 4.77 -2.62 -31.76
C ARG A 665 5.28 -2.14 -33.09
N PRO A 666 6.47 -1.51 -33.13
CA PRO A 666 7.12 -1.16 -34.39
C PRO A 666 7.46 -2.43 -35.18
N THR A 667 7.54 -2.28 -36.50
CA THR A 667 7.88 -3.37 -37.44
C THR A 667 9.13 -3.09 -38.27
N GLU A 668 9.63 -1.86 -38.22
CA GLU A 668 10.83 -1.43 -38.93
C GLU A 668 12.11 -1.96 -38.29
N THR A 669 13.18 -2.00 -39.09
CA THR A 669 14.54 -2.17 -38.56
C THR A 669 15.23 -0.83 -38.52
N VAL A 670 15.77 -0.50 -37.35
CA VAL A 670 16.53 0.75 -37.09
C VAL A 670 17.96 0.40 -36.70
N ALA A 671 18.92 1.07 -37.26
CA ALA A 671 20.32 1.00 -36.86
C ALA A 671 20.78 2.32 -36.30
N TYR A 672 21.11 2.35 -35.01
CA TYR A 672 21.71 3.47 -34.32
C TYR A 672 23.23 3.34 -34.43
N THR A 673 23.86 4.23 -35.20
CA THR A 673 25.28 4.14 -35.58
C THR A 673 26.14 5.16 -34.84
N HIS A 674 27.43 4.91 -34.70
CA HIS A 674 28.43 5.80 -34.14
C HIS A 674 28.18 6.23 -32.68
N ALA A 675 27.38 5.45 -31.92
CA ALA A 675 27.11 5.74 -30.51
C ALA A 675 28.23 5.29 -29.58
N THR A 676 28.34 5.94 -28.42
CA THR A 676 28.93 5.32 -27.24
C THR A 676 27.82 4.59 -26.51
N ALA A 677 27.79 3.24 -26.54
CA ALA A 677 26.70 2.49 -25.93
C ALA A 677 27.07 1.88 -24.58
N LEU A 678 26.30 2.22 -23.54
CA LEU A 678 26.39 1.62 -22.20
C LEU A 678 25.39 0.45 -22.15
N THR A 679 25.89 -0.79 -22.22
CA THR A 679 25.04 -1.97 -22.39
C THR A 679 24.47 -2.54 -21.08
N MET A 680 24.96 -2.06 -19.94
CA MET A 680 24.59 -2.50 -18.59
C MET A 680 24.76 -4.02 -18.35
N LYS A 681 25.64 -4.68 -19.12
CA LYS A 681 25.90 -6.13 -18.97
C LYS A 681 26.68 -6.46 -17.71
N THR A 682 27.58 -5.56 -17.32
CA THR A 682 28.37 -5.64 -16.08
C THR A 682 28.47 -4.26 -15.47
N VAL A 683 28.57 -4.17 -14.15
CA VAL A 683 28.68 -2.91 -13.42
C VAL A 683 29.92 -2.13 -13.87
N ASP A 684 31.03 -2.84 -14.14
CA ASP A 684 32.32 -2.27 -14.58
C ASP A 684 32.56 -2.44 -16.08
N GLY A 685 31.53 -2.76 -16.87
CA GLY A 685 31.64 -3.01 -18.31
C GLY A 685 32.09 -1.78 -19.08
N ALA A 686 33.18 -1.91 -19.85
CA ALA A 686 33.61 -0.84 -20.72
C ALA A 686 32.53 -0.46 -21.74
N PRO A 687 32.33 0.84 -22.01
CA PRO A 687 31.39 1.28 -23.04
C PRO A 687 31.76 0.70 -24.41
N CYS A 688 30.75 0.33 -25.18
CA CYS A 688 30.96 0.04 -26.59
C CYS A 688 31.11 1.36 -27.35
N THR A 689 32.35 1.65 -27.80
CA THR A 689 32.64 2.88 -28.55
C THR A 689 32.46 2.67 -30.05
N ASP A 690 32.05 3.73 -30.74
CA ASP A 690 31.68 3.69 -32.16
C ASP A 690 30.78 2.49 -32.49
N CYS A 691 29.73 2.40 -31.68
CA CYS A 691 28.86 1.24 -31.61
C CYS A 691 27.69 1.36 -32.59
N THR A 692 27.34 0.26 -33.23
CA THR A 692 26.08 0.11 -33.97
C THR A 692 25.13 -0.77 -33.14
N VAL A 693 23.98 -0.21 -32.78
CA VAL A 693 22.89 -0.94 -32.13
C VAL A 693 21.75 -1.12 -33.13
N VAL A 694 21.45 -2.37 -33.46
CA VAL A 694 20.37 -2.70 -34.41
C VAL A 694 19.15 -3.18 -33.62
N VAL A 695 18.03 -2.52 -33.88
CA VAL A 695 16.71 -2.87 -33.31
C VAL A 695 15.84 -3.32 -34.51
N ASN A 696 15.24 -4.51 -34.39
CA ASN A 696 14.26 -5.02 -35.34
C ASN A 696 12.91 -5.18 -34.67
N GLY A 697 11.96 -4.37 -35.07
CA GLY A 697 10.69 -4.26 -34.36
C GLY A 697 10.90 -3.76 -32.90
N ASP A 698 10.52 -4.58 -31.94
CA ASP A 698 10.63 -4.28 -30.50
C ASP A 698 11.84 -4.95 -29.81
N ARG A 699 12.84 -5.44 -30.59
CA ARG A 699 13.97 -6.21 -30.07
C ARG A 699 15.31 -5.66 -30.52
N ILE A 700 16.25 -5.53 -29.56
CA ILE A 700 17.66 -5.33 -29.85
C ILE A 700 18.21 -6.66 -30.37
N VAL A 701 18.61 -6.69 -31.64
CA VAL A 701 19.11 -7.90 -32.32
C VAL A 701 20.62 -7.94 -32.43
N ARG A 702 21.28 -6.77 -32.31
CA ARG A 702 22.75 -6.69 -32.40
C ARG A 702 23.28 -5.44 -31.70
N VAL A 703 24.38 -5.59 -31.00
CA VAL A 703 25.22 -4.51 -30.44
C VAL A 703 26.67 -4.87 -30.85
N ALA A 704 27.33 -4.01 -31.59
CA ALA A 704 28.70 -4.27 -32.07
C ALA A 704 29.46 -2.96 -32.33
N SER A 705 30.72 -2.88 -31.92
CA SER A 705 31.62 -1.80 -32.33
C SER A 705 31.85 -1.85 -33.87
N LYS A 706 31.73 -0.71 -34.55
CA LYS A 706 31.81 -0.57 -36.00
C LYS A 706 30.96 -1.60 -36.77
N GLY A 707 29.76 -1.88 -36.23
CA GLY A 707 28.84 -2.85 -36.79
C GLY A 707 28.28 -2.39 -38.14
N ALA A 708 28.11 -3.33 -39.09
CA ALA A 708 27.48 -3.04 -40.37
C ALA A 708 25.98 -2.71 -40.20
N VAL A 709 25.48 -1.76 -40.97
CA VAL A 709 24.05 -1.43 -41.03
C VAL A 709 23.35 -2.48 -41.93
N PRO A 710 22.26 -3.12 -41.43
CA PRO A 710 21.51 -4.06 -42.27
C PRO A 710 20.89 -3.36 -43.49
N ALA A 711 20.84 -4.06 -44.63
CA ALA A 711 20.18 -3.52 -45.82
C ALA A 711 18.70 -3.22 -45.57
N GLY A 712 18.26 -2.01 -45.92
CA GLY A 712 16.89 -1.53 -45.70
C GLY A 712 16.58 -1.06 -44.28
N ALA A 713 17.54 -1.05 -43.36
CA ALA A 713 17.37 -0.45 -42.04
C ALA A 713 17.36 1.09 -42.12
N ARG A 714 16.51 1.73 -41.36
CA ARG A 714 16.60 3.18 -41.14
C ARG A 714 17.80 3.48 -40.25
N GLU A 715 18.73 4.24 -40.78
CA GLU A 715 19.93 4.63 -40.06
C GLU A 715 19.69 5.92 -39.22
N VAL A 716 20.17 5.93 -38.00
CA VAL A 716 20.17 7.09 -37.11
C VAL A 716 21.61 7.29 -36.61
N ASP A 717 22.24 8.36 -37.09
CA ASP A 717 23.59 8.72 -36.66
C ASP A 717 23.58 9.33 -35.25
N LEU A 718 24.28 8.72 -34.33
CA LEU A 718 24.46 9.14 -32.95
C LEU A 718 25.90 9.55 -32.66
N THR A 719 26.65 10.07 -33.65
CA THR A 719 28.00 10.61 -33.43
C THR A 719 28.03 11.62 -32.28
N GLY A 720 28.89 11.38 -31.29
CA GLY A 720 29.03 12.22 -30.08
C GLY A 720 27.91 12.04 -29.06
N LYS A 721 27.00 11.07 -29.26
CA LYS A 721 25.94 10.73 -28.31
C LYS A 721 26.24 9.45 -27.55
N THR A 722 25.69 9.39 -26.34
CA THR A 722 25.71 8.16 -25.52
C THR A 722 24.32 7.52 -25.57
N LEU A 723 24.27 6.23 -25.92
CA LEU A 723 23.06 5.43 -25.94
C LEU A 723 23.01 4.54 -24.71
N ILE A 724 21.89 4.56 -24.02
CA ILE A 724 21.61 3.74 -22.84
C ILE A 724 20.27 2.98 -23.04
N PRO A 725 20.01 1.88 -22.32
CA PRO A 725 18.66 1.31 -22.23
C PRO A 725 17.68 2.35 -21.67
N GLY A 726 16.41 2.24 -22.04
CA GLY A 726 15.37 3.06 -21.42
C GLY A 726 15.36 2.86 -19.90
N LEU A 727 15.11 3.93 -19.15
CA LEU A 727 15.07 3.92 -17.70
C LEU A 727 13.90 3.08 -17.21
N VAL A 728 14.09 2.40 -16.08
CA VAL A 728 13.08 1.61 -15.39
C VAL A 728 12.82 2.23 -14.02
N ASP A 729 11.63 2.77 -13.80
CA ASP A 729 11.22 3.19 -12.47
C ASP A 729 10.60 2.01 -11.74
N VAL A 730 11.30 1.51 -10.71
CA VAL A 730 10.91 0.31 -9.97
C VAL A 730 9.93 0.59 -8.82
N HIS A 731 9.64 1.86 -8.55
CA HIS A 731 8.72 2.29 -7.49
C HIS A 731 7.87 3.49 -7.92
N ALA A 732 7.29 3.41 -9.11
CA ALA A 732 6.47 4.46 -9.70
C ALA A 732 5.05 4.42 -9.14
N HIS A 733 4.61 5.50 -8.51
CA HIS A 733 3.19 5.69 -8.15
C HIS A 733 2.52 6.55 -9.23
N LEU A 734 2.03 5.88 -10.28
CA LEU A 734 1.30 6.52 -11.36
C LEU A 734 -0.19 6.55 -10.97
N HIS A 735 -0.65 7.68 -10.49
CA HIS A 735 -2.03 7.86 -10.07
C HIS A 735 -2.99 7.75 -11.25
N TYR A 736 -3.97 6.90 -11.09
CA TYR A 736 -5.07 6.70 -12.00
C TYR A 736 -6.29 7.47 -11.47
N THR A 737 -7.16 7.88 -12.38
CA THR A 737 -8.28 8.75 -11.99
C THR A 737 -9.23 8.07 -11.02
N ALA A 738 -9.89 8.87 -10.19
CA ALA A 738 -10.96 8.41 -9.32
C ALA A 738 -12.28 8.19 -10.07
N GLY A 739 -13.16 7.38 -9.47
CA GLY A 739 -14.50 7.17 -9.97
C GLY A 739 -14.58 6.24 -11.18
N ASP A 740 -13.66 5.28 -11.28
CA ASP A 740 -13.68 4.18 -12.25
C ASP A 740 -13.53 4.56 -13.72
N VAL A 741 -13.55 5.83 -14.07
CA VAL A 741 -13.40 6.31 -15.44
C VAL A 741 -11.94 6.66 -15.71
N LEU A 742 -11.37 6.09 -16.75
CA LEU A 742 -9.98 6.33 -17.16
C LEU A 742 -9.92 7.37 -18.28
N PRO A 743 -8.89 8.24 -18.30
CA PRO A 743 -8.66 9.14 -19.43
C PRO A 743 -8.37 8.34 -20.70
N ALA A 744 -8.63 8.93 -21.86
CA ALA A 744 -8.23 8.33 -23.15
C ALA A 744 -6.70 8.28 -23.25
N GLN A 745 -6.02 9.32 -22.79
CA GLN A 745 -4.56 9.40 -22.68
C GLN A 745 -4.15 9.95 -21.31
N GLU A 746 -3.49 9.14 -20.49
CA GLU A 746 -2.90 9.61 -19.22
C GLU A 746 -1.63 10.44 -19.52
N TRP A 747 -1.65 11.73 -19.21
CA TRP A 747 -0.56 12.65 -19.49
C TRP A 747 0.74 12.32 -18.71
N ARG A 748 0.63 11.74 -17.52
CA ARG A 748 1.80 11.35 -16.71
C ARG A 748 2.63 10.27 -17.39
N TYR A 749 2.00 9.45 -18.25
CA TYR A 749 2.72 8.46 -19.04
C TYR A 749 3.60 9.11 -20.10
N LEU A 750 3.14 10.22 -20.69
CA LEU A 750 3.93 11.00 -21.64
C LEU A 750 5.12 11.66 -20.95
N VAL A 751 4.90 12.21 -19.75
CA VAL A 751 5.98 12.78 -18.93
C VAL A 751 7.05 11.73 -18.62
N ASN A 752 6.66 10.52 -18.21
CA ASN A 752 7.61 9.43 -17.98
C ASN A 752 8.46 9.14 -19.22
N LEU A 753 7.83 9.03 -20.40
CA LEU A 753 8.53 8.80 -21.66
C LEU A 753 9.45 9.95 -22.04
N ASP A 754 9.04 11.20 -21.81
CA ASP A 754 9.84 12.41 -22.09
C ASP A 754 11.12 12.44 -21.23
N TYR A 755 11.07 11.95 -20.01
CA TYR A 755 12.25 11.78 -19.15
C TYR A 755 13.00 10.44 -19.40
N GLY A 756 12.62 9.67 -20.41
CA GLY A 756 13.30 8.42 -20.79
C GLY A 756 12.91 7.20 -19.95
N VAL A 757 11.88 7.31 -19.10
CA VAL A 757 11.35 6.17 -18.35
C VAL A 757 10.42 5.37 -19.25
N THR A 758 10.89 4.22 -19.72
CA THR A 758 10.18 3.36 -20.70
C THR A 758 9.48 2.16 -20.08
N THR A 759 9.77 1.86 -18.83
CA THR A 759 9.16 0.79 -18.05
C THR A 759 8.96 1.25 -16.62
N VAL A 760 7.81 0.93 -16.04
CA VAL A 760 7.47 1.26 -14.65
C VAL A 760 6.98 0.03 -13.92
N HIS A 761 7.28 -0.04 -12.63
CA HIS A 761 6.66 -0.96 -11.68
C HIS A 761 5.94 -0.13 -10.61
N ASP A 762 4.59 -0.20 -10.61
CA ASP A 762 3.76 0.47 -9.60
C ASP A 762 3.47 -0.50 -8.46
N PRO A 763 4.08 -0.30 -7.28
CA PRO A 763 3.95 -1.25 -6.17
C PRO A 763 2.71 -1.03 -5.30
N SER A 764 1.80 -0.13 -5.69
CA SER A 764 0.59 0.17 -4.91
C SER A 764 -0.41 0.99 -5.71
N ALA A 765 -1.21 0.33 -6.53
CA ALA A 765 -2.24 0.98 -7.34
C ALA A 765 -3.58 0.26 -7.21
N ASP A 766 -4.68 0.96 -7.53
CA ASP A 766 -5.96 0.29 -7.75
C ASP A 766 -5.79 -0.82 -8.79
N THR A 767 -6.14 -2.05 -8.39
CA THR A 767 -5.79 -3.26 -9.14
C THR A 767 -6.40 -3.27 -10.53
N GLU A 768 -7.66 -2.92 -10.66
CA GLU A 768 -8.34 -2.98 -11.96
C GLU A 768 -7.96 -1.81 -12.86
N LEU A 769 -7.74 -0.63 -12.29
CA LEU A 769 -7.36 0.54 -13.05
C LEU A 769 -5.95 0.39 -13.63
N VAL A 770 -4.98 -0.03 -12.82
CA VAL A 770 -3.58 -0.17 -13.28
C VAL A 770 -3.45 -1.23 -14.37
N PHE A 771 -4.11 -2.40 -14.19
CA PHE A 771 -4.02 -3.45 -15.20
C PHE A 771 -4.84 -3.14 -16.47
N THR A 772 -5.97 -2.42 -16.35
CA THR A 772 -6.66 -1.88 -17.53
C THR A 772 -5.75 -0.95 -18.32
N GLN A 773 -5.03 -0.04 -17.68
CA GLN A 773 -4.09 0.86 -18.34
C GLN A 773 -2.89 0.10 -18.95
N ALA A 774 -2.35 -0.89 -18.23
CA ALA A 774 -1.29 -1.74 -18.77
C ALA A 774 -1.72 -2.47 -20.05
N GLU A 775 -2.95 -2.98 -20.08
CA GLU A 775 -3.53 -3.61 -21.28
C GLU A 775 -3.75 -2.61 -22.41
N ARG A 776 -4.23 -1.38 -22.10
CA ARG A 776 -4.42 -0.28 -23.08
C ARG A 776 -3.12 0.13 -23.74
N VAL A 777 -2.08 0.40 -22.95
CA VAL A 777 -0.75 0.75 -23.48
C VAL A 777 -0.20 -0.38 -24.34
N ALA A 778 -0.32 -1.63 -23.86
CA ALA A 778 0.16 -2.79 -24.62
C ALA A 778 -0.57 -3.02 -25.94
N ALA A 779 -1.85 -2.62 -26.05
CA ALA A 779 -2.67 -2.72 -27.26
C ALA A 779 -2.59 -1.48 -28.16
N GLY A 780 -1.82 -0.44 -27.78
CA GLY A 780 -1.70 0.81 -28.53
C GLY A 780 -2.92 1.73 -28.45
N LEU A 781 -3.78 1.52 -27.45
CA LEU A 781 -4.97 2.35 -27.20
C LEU A 781 -4.63 3.59 -26.37
N SER A 782 -3.42 3.66 -25.85
CA SER A 782 -2.85 4.79 -25.12
C SER A 782 -1.32 4.72 -25.24
N VAL A 783 -0.66 5.87 -25.27
CA VAL A 783 0.81 5.95 -25.31
C VAL A 783 1.35 6.00 -23.87
N GLY A 784 2.35 5.19 -23.58
CA GLY A 784 2.94 5.17 -22.24
C GLY A 784 4.09 4.17 -22.09
N PRO A 785 4.77 4.18 -20.92
CA PRO A 785 5.76 3.17 -20.58
C PRO A 785 5.10 1.79 -20.46
N ARG A 786 5.91 0.73 -20.49
CA ARG A 786 5.43 -0.60 -20.13
C ARG A 786 5.12 -0.63 -18.63
N ILE A 787 3.89 -0.98 -18.28
CA ILE A 787 3.40 -0.94 -16.90
C ILE A 787 3.40 -2.35 -16.29
N HIS A 788 4.11 -2.51 -15.18
CA HIS A 788 4.01 -3.63 -14.26
C HIS A 788 3.47 -3.13 -12.92
N SER A 789 2.80 -3.97 -12.14
CA SER A 789 2.28 -3.59 -10.84
C SER A 789 2.10 -4.79 -9.92
N THR A 790 2.07 -4.52 -8.63
CA THR A 790 1.57 -5.46 -7.61
C THR A 790 0.05 -5.49 -7.56
N GLY A 791 -0.63 -4.51 -8.17
CA GLY A 791 -1.99 -4.16 -7.83
C GLY A 791 -2.06 -3.54 -6.43
N PHE A 792 -3.20 -3.63 -5.77
CA PHE A 792 -3.39 -3.06 -4.44
C PHE A 792 -2.55 -3.79 -3.39
N VAL A 793 -2.06 -3.04 -2.40
CA VAL A 793 -1.23 -3.60 -1.32
C VAL A 793 -2.04 -4.55 -0.44
N LEU A 794 -1.36 -5.58 0.08
CA LEU A 794 -1.90 -6.50 1.07
C LEU A 794 -1.67 -5.90 2.46
N TYR A 795 -2.63 -5.11 2.91
CA TYR A 795 -2.58 -4.38 4.18
C TYR A 795 -2.91 -5.29 5.36
N GLY A 796 -2.04 -5.31 6.37
CA GLY A 796 -2.33 -5.89 7.68
C GLY A 796 -2.97 -4.89 8.67
N ALA A 797 -3.06 -3.60 8.32
CA ALA A 797 -3.69 -2.60 9.16
C ALA A 797 -5.21 -2.63 9.05
N LEU A 798 -5.90 -2.26 10.14
CA LEU A 798 -7.35 -2.16 10.18
C LEU A 798 -7.87 -1.07 9.23
N GLY A 799 -9.06 -1.26 8.69
CA GLY A 799 -9.75 -0.33 7.79
C GLY A 799 -10.22 -0.98 6.51
N ASN A 800 -10.82 -0.19 5.63
CA ASN A 800 -11.45 -0.66 4.39
C ASN A 800 -10.47 -1.28 3.37
N TYR A 801 -9.17 -1.10 3.58
CA TYR A 801 -8.10 -1.65 2.74
C TYR A 801 -7.51 -2.94 3.31
N ASN A 802 -8.03 -3.45 4.43
CA ASN A 802 -7.54 -4.66 5.05
C ASN A 802 -7.63 -5.84 4.06
N ALA A 803 -6.53 -6.55 3.92
CA ALA A 803 -6.48 -7.87 3.30
C ALA A 803 -6.24 -8.86 4.42
N GLU A 804 -7.30 -9.41 4.97
CA GLU A 804 -7.21 -10.30 6.12
C GLU A 804 -6.37 -11.52 5.80
N THR A 805 -5.33 -11.73 6.59
CA THR A 805 -4.39 -12.85 6.45
C THR A 805 -4.43 -13.68 7.73
N ALA A 806 -5.52 -14.40 7.91
CA ALA A 806 -5.75 -15.22 9.10
C ALA A 806 -4.92 -16.53 9.06
N ASP A 807 -4.67 -17.05 7.85
CA ASP A 807 -4.02 -18.34 7.62
C ASP A 807 -3.28 -18.37 6.26
N PRO A 808 -2.47 -19.42 5.97
CA PRO A 808 -1.75 -19.56 4.69
C PRO A 808 -2.68 -19.59 3.46
N GLU A 809 -3.89 -20.13 3.57
CA GLU A 809 -4.85 -20.19 2.47
C GLU A 809 -5.42 -18.79 2.16
N ALA A 810 -5.58 -17.92 3.17
CA ALA A 810 -5.95 -16.53 2.96
C ALA A 810 -4.87 -15.78 2.17
N ALA A 811 -3.59 -15.90 2.56
CA ALA A 811 -2.47 -15.33 1.81
C ALA A 811 -2.45 -15.82 0.36
N LYS A 812 -2.59 -17.13 0.16
CA LYS A 812 -2.65 -17.75 -1.17
C LYS A 812 -3.82 -17.23 -2.01
N ARG A 813 -5.01 -17.04 -1.43
CA ARG A 813 -6.16 -16.42 -2.13
C ARG A 813 -5.82 -15.03 -2.64
N HIS A 814 -5.23 -14.17 -1.80
CA HIS A 814 -4.84 -12.82 -2.20
C HIS A 814 -3.80 -12.82 -3.33
N VAL A 815 -2.78 -13.68 -3.24
CA VAL A 815 -1.78 -13.82 -4.32
C VAL A 815 -2.42 -14.32 -5.62
N GLN A 816 -3.31 -15.31 -5.56
CA GLN A 816 -4.02 -15.83 -6.72
C GLN A 816 -4.93 -14.79 -7.37
N ARG A 817 -5.63 -13.98 -6.57
CA ARG A 817 -6.45 -12.86 -7.02
C ARG A 817 -5.62 -11.87 -7.84
N LEU A 818 -4.57 -11.33 -7.25
CA LEU A 818 -3.70 -10.35 -7.91
C LEU A 818 -3.04 -10.91 -9.18
N LYS A 819 -2.51 -12.14 -9.11
CA LYS A 819 -1.94 -12.86 -10.26
C LYS A 819 -2.93 -13.05 -11.41
N SER A 820 -4.20 -13.35 -11.10
CA SER A 820 -5.23 -13.55 -12.11
C SER A 820 -5.51 -12.29 -12.94
N LEU A 821 -5.39 -11.11 -12.33
CA LEU A 821 -5.56 -9.80 -12.96
C LEU A 821 -4.30 -9.31 -13.70
N GLY A 822 -3.12 -9.81 -13.34
CA GLY A 822 -1.90 -9.47 -14.07
C GLY A 822 -0.70 -9.13 -13.22
N ALA A 823 -0.83 -9.12 -11.89
CA ALA A 823 0.30 -8.87 -11.00
C ALA A 823 1.45 -9.86 -11.23
N THR A 824 2.67 -9.36 -11.19
CA THR A 824 3.92 -10.13 -11.32
C THR A 824 4.68 -10.23 -10.01
N SER A 825 4.24 -9.49 -9.01
CA SER A 825 4.74 -9.43 -7.64
C SER A 825 3.61 -8.99 -6.72
N VAL A 826 3.81 -9.06 -5.41
CA VAL A 826 2.89 -8.55 -4.40
C VAL A 826 3.61 -7.58 -3.49
N LYS A 827 2.89 -6.60 -2.94
CA LYS A 827 3.37 -5.72 -1.88
C LYS A 827 2.67 -6.09 -0.59
N VAL A 828 3.43 -6.58 0.37
CA VAL A 828 2.98 -6.86 1.74
C VAL A 828 3.29 -5.64 2.59
N TYR A 829 2.30 -5.13 3.31
CA TYR A 829 2.45 -3.89 4.06
C TYR A 829 1.82 -4.00 5.44
N GLN A 830 2.64 -3.81 6.50
CA GLN A 830 2.21 -3.83 7.90
C GLN A 830 1.54 -5.14 8.36
N GLN A 831 1.97 -6.26 7.81
CA GLN A 831 1.71 -7.56 8.43
C GLN A 831 2.63 -7.65 9.66
N SER A 832 2.05 -7.58 10.85
CA SER A 832 2.84 -7.47 12.10
C SER A 832 3.52 -8.78 12.46
N ARG A 833 2.82 -9.91 12.27
CA ARG A 833 3.34 -11.22 12.65
C ARG A 833 4.26 -11.80 11.58
N ARG A 834 5.24 -12.58 12.02
CA ARG A 834 6.22 -13.23 11.16
C ARG A 834 5.62 -14.31 10.27
N ASP A 835 4.70 -15.12 10.79
CA ASP A 835 3.97 -16.12 10.02
C ASP A 835 3.21 -15.49 8.83
N GLN A 836 2.48 -14.39 9.07
CA GLN A 836 1.80 -13.65 8.01
C GLN A 836 2.74 -13.21 6.90
N ARG A 837 3.95 -12.73 7.24
CA ARG A 837 4.96 -12.34 6.24
C ARG A 837 5.54 -13.54 5.49
N GLN A 838 5.64 -14.71 6.14
CA GLN A 838 6.14 -15.93 5.53
C GLN A 838 5.13 -16.60 4.58
N TRP A 839 3.82 -16.42 4.80
CA TRP A 839 2.78 -17.03 3.97
C TRP A 839 2.73 -16.44 2.55
N TYR A 840 3.20 -15.20 2.36
CA TYR A 840 3.29 -14.54 1.05
C TYR A 840 4.56 -14.91 0.28
#